data_2b29093e230dc5d5b388dc1f9bc11294
#
_entry.id   2b29093e230dc5d5b388dc1f9bc11294
#
_cell.length_a   1.000
_cell.length_b   1.000
_cell.length_c   1.000
_cell.angle_alpha   90.00
_cell.angle_beta   90.00
_cell.angle_gamma   90.00
#
_symmetry.space_group_name_H-M   'P 1'
#
loop_
_entity.id
_entity.type
_entity.pdbx_description
1 polymer ?
#
loop_
_entity_poly.entity_id
_entity_poly.type
_entity_poly.pdbx_seq_one_letter_code
_entity_poly.pdbx_strand_id
1 'polypeptide(L)'
;MDMIPFHVLEQTTEGFSDKKFGRGGYGQVYEGVYNGERIAVKLFYDVPALDHKQFENEFFNHLRIEHPNVVRLVGYCYETQHKHVEYNGVLRFCQHIYRILCFEFLQGGSLDKYLNEESRDHDWPTCYNIIKGTCEGLNFLHRGCEQQILHLDLKPANILIDKNMGAKVADFGLSRIFGETHTHTITTTACTAVYMPPEFLKDKQVSPKTDVYSLGVVIIEILAGRSGYWQFCEMVDATPLIEMVITNWRGWINAATSPCPSAELDQVETCIKIAIKCVDHERKNRPTVAEVLDILQEKEHAAFLMGQSLPSPTKSGPRGGSGGIARDIKEKPWRLASLTICYGGLINAFSFSYIDQSGKKQHVGPWGKEYSNKKTEKICFGPSEFVEEVSGACGSYLEKNFVISLTFVTNVRTYGPFGNPYHKDLAATHFRFMADEGSIVGFHGRSGNHLFSIGVYMYPSNKTTSTALSMPVILEGQCLPSPTKSEPWGGTGGTARDIDEKPWRLTSITVSYKGLIDAFSFSYIDQAGKKQSVGPWGEGFHYDITETIRFGPSEFVNELSGAYGNHHGNVIVKFITIVTNVRTYGPFGTPDHPGPDVSATHFRFIADEGSSIVGFYGRSGRYIDAIGFYTARVTEM
;
A
#
# COMPACT_ATOMS: atom_id res chain seq x y z
N MET A 1 9.29 -10.47 15.16
CA MET A 1 8.37 -10.44 16.35
C MET A 1 8.93 -11.38 17.40
N ASP A 2 9.10 -10.89 18.62
CA ASP A 2 9.85 -11.58 19.67
C ASP A 2 8.93 -12.23 20.71
N MET A 3 9.29 -13.43 21.15
CA MET A 3 8.72 -13.98 22.38
C MET A 3 9.50 -13.39 23.57
N ILE A 4 8.86 -12.51 24.33
CA ILE A 4 9.50 -11.79 25.44
C ILE A 4 9.15 -12.48 26.77
N PRO A 5 10.13 -12.95 27.56
CA PRO A 5 9.86 -13.60 28.84
C PRO A 5 9.13 -12.66 29.81
N PHE A 6 8.26 -13.22 30.66
CA PHE A 6 7.48 -12.46 31.64
C PHE A 6 8.33 -11.56 32.54
N HIS A 7 9.44 -12.07 33.06
CA HIS A 7 10.32 -11.31 33.95
C HIS A 7 10.94 -10.07 33.28
N VAL A 8 11.17 -10.13 31.93
CA VAL A 8 11.64 -9.00 31.18
C VAL A 8 10.53 -7.95 31.07
N LEU A 9 9.28 -8.36 30.77
CA LEU A 9 8.15 -7.45 30.71
C LEU A 9 7.80 -6.85 32.07
N GLU A 10 7.95 -7.62 33.14
CA GLU A 10 7.79 -7.14 34.52
C GLU A 10 8.82 -6.03 34.83
N GLN A 11 10.07 -6.22 34.45
CA GLN A 11 11.11 -5.19 34.60
C GLN A 11 10.84 -3.97 33.69
N THR A 12 10.49 -4.22 32.45
CA THR A 12 10.20 -3.20 31.42
C THR A 12 9.05 -2.29 31.83
N THR A 13 8.06 -2.81 32.55
CA THR A 13 6.87 -2.07 33.03
C THR A 13 6.97 -1.66 34.50
N GLU A 14 8.15 -1.75 35.13
CA GLU A 14 8.36 -1.45 36.57
C GLU A 14 7.38 -2.22 37.48
N GLY A 15 7.21 -3.55 37.21
CA GLY A 15 6.32 -4.43 37.97
C GLY A 15 4.83 -4.22 37.68
N PHE A 16 4.47 -3.79 36.48
CA PHE A 16 3.11 -3.40 36.10
C PHE A 16 2.53 -2.35 37.05
N SER A 17 3.37 -1.38 37.43
CA SER A 17 3.05 -0.31 38.36
C SER A 17 2.18 0.79 37.70
N ASP A 18 2.01 1.96 38.35
CA ASP A 18 0.97 2.96 38.07
C ASP A 18 0.99 3.67 36.70
N LYS A 19 1.94 3.38 35.80
CA LYS A 19 1.95 3.93 34.43
C LYS A 19 0.94 3.22 33.52
N LYS A 20 -0.35 3.26 33.92
CA LYS A 20 -1.46 2.69 33.16
C LYS A 20 -1.97 3.68 32.13
N PHE A 21 -1.93 3.31 30.84
CA PHE A 21 -2.52 4.11 29.78
C PHE A 21 -4.02 3.89 29.60
N GLY A 22 -4.50 2.68 29.92
CA GLY A 22 -5.90 2.35 29.76
C GLY A 22 -6.28 1.05 30.46
N ARG A 23 -7.56 0.94 30.77
CA ARG A 23 -8.23 -0.28 31.23
C ARG A 23 -9.27 -0.63 30.17
N GLY A 24 -9.05 -1.72 29.43
CA GLY A 24 -10.02 -2.26 28.49
C GLY A 24 -10.88 -3.36 29.11
N GLY A 25 -11.89 -3.84 28.40
CA GLY A 25 -12.74 -4.95 28.85
C GLY A 25 -11.98 -6.26 29.06
N TYR A 26 -10.81 -6.43 28.45
CA TYR A 26 -10.08 -7.69 28.37
C TYR A 26 -8.70 -7.64 29.01
N GLY A 27 -8.22 -6.47 29.43
CA GLY A 27 -6.89 -6.34 30.00
C GLY A 27 -6.54 -4.91 30.39
N GLN A 28 -5.31 -4.76 30.85
CA GLN A 28 -4.70 -3.47 31.20
C GLN A 28 -3.52 -3.21 30.28
N VAL A 29 -3.36 -1.94 29.85
CA VAL A 29 -2.24 -1.52 29.02
C VAL A 29 -1.28 -0.66 29.83
N TYR A 30 -0.02 -1.04 29.81
CA TYR A 30 1.09 -0.38 30.51
C TYR A 30 2.09 0.20 29.52
N GLU A 31 2.79 1.23 29.91
CA GLU A 31 3.99 1.66 29.21
C GLU A 31 5.19 0.85 29.62
N GLY A 32 6.04 0.49 28.66
CA GLY A 32 7.32 -0.14 28.89
C GLY A 32 8.39 0.38 27.97
N VAL A 33 9.65 0.04 28.26
CA VAL A 33 10.80 0.29 27.39
C VAL A 33 11.52 -1.01 27.10
N TYR A 34 11.48 -1.46 25.87
CA TYR A 34 12.12 -2.70 25.41
C TYR A 34 13.11 -2.39 24.28
N ASN A 35 14.35 -2.85 24.41
CA ASN A 35 15.46 -2.56 23.48
C ASN A 35 15.66 -1.05 23.19
N GLY A 36 15.38 -0.19 24.18
CA GLY A 36 15.50 1.27 24.03
C GLY A 36 14.29 1.97 23.40
N GLU A 37 13.30 1.20 22.96
CA GLU A 37 12.06 1.73 22.37
C GLU A 37 10.90 1.68 23.38
N ARG A 38 10.02 2.69 23.31
CA ARG A 38 8.77 2.67 24.10
C ARG A 38 7.79 1.70 23.47
N ILE A 39 7.18 0.85 24.29
CA ILE A 39 6.16 -0.12 23.87
C ILE A 39 4.91 -0.01 24.74
N ALA A 40 3.77 -0.41 24.18
CA ALA A 40 2.51 -0.58 24.90
C ALA A 40 2.33 -2.08 25.24
N VAL A 41 2.28 -2.40 26.52
CA VAL A 41 2.22 -3.78 27.04
C VAL A 41 0.81 -4.07 27.52
N LYS A 42 0.04 -4.87 26.77
CA LYS A 42 -1.34 -5.28 27.08
C LYS A 42 -1.32 -6.60 27.85
N LEU A 43 -1.56 -6.51 29.15
CA LEU A 43 -1.71 -7.68 30.03
C LEU A 43 -3.19 -8.08 30.10
N PHE A 44 -3.51 -9.28 29.61
CA PHE A 44 -4.87 -9.83 29.64
C PHE A 44 -5.26 -10.28 31.04
N TYR A 45 -6.55 -10.10 31.41
CA TYR A 45 -7.07 -10.57 32.68
C TYR A 45 -7.11 -12.11 32.71
N ASP A 46 -6.88 -12.68 33.87
CA ASP A 46 -6.98 -14.13 34.07
C ASP A 46 -8.43 -14.52 34.45
N VAL A 47 -9.34 -14.44 33.47
CA VAL A 47 -10.75 -14.84 33.60
C VAL A 47 -10.96 -16.17 32.89
N PRO A 48 -11.40 -17.23 33.57
CA PRO A 48 -11.58 -18.54 32.95
C PRO A 48 -12.54 -18.50 31.77
N ALA A 49 -12.13 -19.10 30.64
CA ALA A 49 -12.88 -19.33 29.40
C ALA A 49 -13.03 -18.17 28.40
N LEU A 50 -12.94 -16.88 28.76
CA LEU A 50 -13.07 -15.77 27.79
C LEU A 50 -11.71 -15.29 27.25
N ASP A 51 -10.70 -15.22 28.09
CA ASP A 51 -9.46 -14.51 27.77
C ASP A 51 -8.50 -15.27 26.85
N HIS A 52 -8.54 -16.60 26.85
CA HIS A 52 -7.68 -17.39 25.98
C HIS A 52 -8.00 -17.13 24.51
N LYS A 53 -9.29 -17.20 24.17
CA LYS A 53 -9.76 -17.01 22.78
C LYS A 53 -9.54 -15.59 22.26
N GLN A 54 -9.59 -14.58 23.13
CA GLN A 54 -9.37 -13.20 22.75
C GLN A 54 -7.89 -12.90 22.54
N PHE A 55 -7.03 -13.39 23.43
CA PHE A 55 -5.60 -13.31 23.25
C PHE A 55 -5.17 -13.97 21.93
N GLU A 56 -5.64 -15.21 21.67
CA GLU A 56 -5.35 -15.92 20.44
C GLU A 56 -5.84 -15.16 19.20
N ASN A 57 -7.08 -14.67 19.20
CA ASN A 57 -7.62 -13.90 18.10
C ASN A 57 -6.77 -12.65 17.81
N GLU A 58 -6.47 -11.86 18.83
CA GLU A 58 -5.69 -10.64 18.69
C GLU A 58 -4.27 -10.94 18.23
N PHE A 59 -3.65 -11.98 18.78
CA PHE A 59 -2.32 -12.44 18.39
C PHE A 59 -2.28 -12.89 16.93
N PHE A 60 -3.14 -13.85 16.54
CA PHE A 60 -3.12 -14.42 15.20
C PHE A 60 -3.55 -13.42 14.12
N ASN A 61 -4.45 -12.51 14.45
CA ASN A 61 -4.81 -11.43 13.53
C ASN A 61 -3.62 -10.50 13.26
N HIS A 62 -2.87 -10.10 14.29
CA HIS A 62 -1.71 -9.21 14.13
C HIS A 62 -0.48 -9.87 13.52
N LEU A 63 -0.33 -11.19 13.62
CA LEU A 63 0.83 -11.91 13.08
C LEU A 63 1.11 -11.65 11.60
N ARG A 64 0.08 -11.33 10.84
CA ARG A 64 0.11 -11.19 9.37
C ARG A 64 -0.22 -9.78 8.89
N ILE A 65 -0.31 -8.83 9.83
CA ILE A 65 -0.71 -7.46 9.53
C ILE A 65 0.50 -6.54 9.64
N GLU A 66 0.84 -5.92 8.52
CA GLU A 66 1.79 -4.82 8.47
C GLU A 66 1.21 -3.72 7.57
N HIS A 67 0.76 -2.63 8.18
CA HIS A 67 0.16 -1.50 7.47
C HIS A 67 0.36 -0.21 8.27
N PRO A 68 0.67 0.94 7.64
CA PRO A 68 0.92 2.20 8.33
C PRO A 68 -0.23 2.66 9.22
N ASN A 69 -1.48 2.33 8.86
CA ASN A 69 -2.68 2.71 9.63
C ASN A 69 -3.27 1.56 10.48
N VAL A 70 -2.46 0.55 10.80
CA VAL A 70 -2.79 -0.50 11.76
C VAL A 70 -1.67 -0.58 12.79
N VAL A 71 -2.02 -0.73 14.06
CA VAL A 71 -1.03 -0.83 15.15
C VAL A 71 -0.20 -2.09 15.00
N ARG A 72 1.13 -1.94 15.05
CA ARG A 72 2.08 -3.04 14.86
C ARG A 72 2.29 -3.82 16.16
N LEU A 73 2.23 -5.15 16.07
CA LEU A 73 2.62 -6.06 17.13
C LEU A 73 4.16 -6.19 17.15
N VAL A 74 4.78 -5.90 18.28
CA VAL A 74 6.24 -5.94 18.49
C VAL A 74 6.67 -7.29 19.05
N GLY A 75 5.92 -7.81 20.03
CA GLY A 75 6.24 -9.07 20.69
C GLY A 75 5.09 -9.60 21.54
N TYR A 76 5.29 -10.75 22.16
CA TYR A 76 4.29 -11.39 23.01
C TYR A 76 4.93 -12.18 24.15
N CYS A 77 4.13 -12.45 25.19
CA CYS A 77 4.45 -13.40 26.25
C CYS A 77 3.28 -14.37 26.46
N TYR A 78 3.58 -15.65 26.49
CA TYR A 78 2.66 -16.72 26.89
C TYR A 78 3.41 -17.66 27.82
N GLU A 79 3.32 -17.39 29.14
CA GLU A 79 4.14 -18.07 30.15
C GLU A 79 3.28 -18.56 31.30
N THR A 80 3.53 -19.80 31.74
CA THR A 80 2.87 -20.41 32.91
C THR A 80 3.80 -20.36 34.11
N GLN A 81 3.35 -19.72 35.18
CA GLN A 81 4.07 -19.72 36.47
C GLN A 81 3.28 -20.42 37.55
N HIS A 82 3.99 -21.08 38.48
CA HIS A 82 3.41 -21.68 39.68
C HIS A 82 3.54 -20.69 40.82
N LYS A 83 2.41 -20.31 41.42
CA LYS A 83 2.35 -19.37 42.54
C LYS A 83 1.67 -20.04 43.76
N HIS A 84 2.04 -19.57 44.94
CA HIS A 84 1.33 -19.88 46.15
C HIS A 84 0.29 -18.80 46.42
N VAL A 85 -0.97 -19.18 46.59
CA VAL A 85 -2.06 -18.28 46.95
C VAL A 85 -2.65 -18.74 48.27
N GLU A 86 -2.80 -17.82 49.19
CA GLU A 86 -3.53 -18.08 50.43
C GLU A 86 -5.04 -18.01 50.17
N TYR A 87 -5.72 -19.15 50.35
CA TYR A 87 -7.16 -19.22 50.21
C TYR A 87 -7.74 -19.83 51.52
N ASN A 88 -8.56 -19.05 52.21
CA ASN A 88 -9.14 -19.41 53.52
C ASN A 88 -8.08 -19.83 54.56
N GLY A 89 -6.97 -19.11 54.64
CA GLY A 89 -5.89 -19.41 55.60
C GLY A 89 -5.00 -20.59 55.24
N VAL A 90 -5.16 -21.18 54.05
CA VAL A 90 -4.37 -22.33 53.58
C VAL A 90 -3.61 -21.92 52.32
N LEU A 91 -2.29 -22.10 52.31
CA LEU A 91 -1.45 -21.91 51.12
C LEU A 91 -1.74 -23.02 50.11
N ARG A 92 -2.12 -22.60 48.89
CA ARG A 92 -2.36 -23.52 47.78
C ARG A 92 -1.46 -23.15 46.61
N PHE A 93 -0.97 -24.15 45.89
CA PHE A 93 -0.30 -23.98 44.61
C PHE A 93 -1.34 -23.77 43.55
N CYS A 94 -1.17 -22.73 42.77
CA CYS A 94 -1.97 -22.47 41.55
C CYS A 94 -1.07 -22.21 40.36
N GLN A 95 -1.56 -22.54 39.20
CA GLN A 95 -0.95 -22.13 37.91
C GLN A 95 -1.54 -20.81 37.50
N HIS A 96 -0.69 -19.86 37.17
CA HIS A 96 -1.06 -18.57 36.59
C HIS A 96 -0.47 -18.46 35.20
N ILE A 97 -1.32 -18.21 34.20
CA ILE A 97 -0.89 -18.08 32.81
C ILE A 97 -0.87 -16.58 32.45
N TYR A 98 0.33 -16.07 32.20
CA TYR A 98 0.50 -14.70 31.71
C TYR A 98 0.30 -14.66 30.19
N ARG A 99 -0.63 -13.81 29.74
CA ARG A 99 -0.94 -13.56 28.35
C ARG A 99 -0.72 -12.08 28.11
N ILE A 100 0.32 -11.74 27.35
CA ILE A 100 0.72 -10.36 27.14
C ILE A 100 1.00 -10.14 25.65
N LEU A 101 0.46 -9.07 25.09
CA LEU A 101 0.81 -8.57 23.76
C LEU A 101 1.52 -7.23 23.89
N CYS A 102 2.62 -7.08 23.14
CA CYS A 102 3.42 -5.87 23.13
C CYS A 102 3.26 -5.19 21.78
N PHE A 103 2.80 -3.96 21.79
CA PHE A 103 2.57 -3.14 20.59
C PHE A 103 3.52 -1.95 20.54
N GLU A 104 3.69 -1.39 19.35
CA GLU A 104 4.34 -0.09 19.22
C GLU A 104 3.62 0.96 20.08
N PHE A 105 4.40 1.89 20.66
CA PHE A 105 3.85 2.96 21.49
C PHE A 105 3.47 4.17 20.63
N LEU A 106 2.22 4.62 20.75
CA LEU A 106 1.70 5.75 20.00
C LEU A 106 1.49 6.97 20.91
N GLN A 107 2.23 8.04 20.64
CA GLN A 107 2.39 9.19 21.53
C GLN A 107 1.12 10.05 21.65
N GLY A 108 0.30 10.13 20.59
CA GLY A 108 -0.93 10.92 20.54
C GLY A 108 -2.10 10.30 21.33
N GLY A 109 -1.93 9.07 21.85
CA GLY A 109 -2.99 8.39 22.60
C GLY A 109 -4.16 7.94 21.72
N SER A 110 -5.36 7.80 22.30
CA SER A 110 -6.55 7.40 21.55
C SER A 110 -7.34 8.61 21.03
N LEU A 111 -8.04 8.42 19.90
CA LEU A 111 -8.96 9.40 19.35
C LEU A 111 -10.05 9.80 20.36
N ASP A 112 -10.47 8.89 21.22
CA ASP A 112 -11.39 9.18 22.33
C ASP A 112 -10.86 10.28 23.26
N LYS A 113 -9.58 10.20 23.66
CA LYS A 113 -8.94 11.25 24.47
C LYS A 113 -8.81 12.55 23.70
N TYR A 114 -8.34 12.47 22.45
CA TYR A 114 -8.20 13.63 21.56
C TYR A 114 -9.52 14.36 21.37
N LEU A 115 -10.66 13.66 21.24
CA LEU A 115 -11.98 14.27 21.08
C LEU A 115 -12.52 14.91 22.37
N ASN A 116 -12.04 14.50 23.54
CA ASN A 116 -12.49 15.00 24.85
C ASN A 116 -11.59 16.10 25.43
N GLU A 117 -10.47 16.45 24.80
CA GLU A 117 -9.61 17.55 25.25
C GLU A 117 -10.28 18.91 25.01
N GLU A 118 -10.46 19.69 26.09
CA GLU A 118 -11.06 21.05 26.02
C GLU A 118 -10.20 22.05 25.24
N SER A 119 -8.88 21.81 25.17
CA SER A 119 -7.89 22.62 24.44
C SER A 119 -7.72 22.22 22.98
N ARG A 120 -8.59 21.37 22.45
CA ARG A 120 -8.49 20.88 21.09
C ARG A 120 -8.60 22.01 20.09
N ASP A 121 -7.52 22.25 19.36
CA ASP A 121 -7.57 23.06 18.15
C ASP A 121 -8.38 22.30 17.08
N HIS A 122 -9.45 22.93 16.61
CA HIS A 122 -10.28 22.37 15.54
C HIS A 122 -9.55 22.51 14.20
N ASP A 123 -8.43 21.78 14.07
CA ASP A 123 -7.61 21.73 12.87
C ASP A 123 -8.19 20.72 11.89
N TRP A 124 -8.75 21.23 10.80
CA TRP A 124 -9.37 20.37 9.79
C TRP A 124 -8.40 19.40 9.13
N PRO A 125 -7.20 19.79 8.69
CA PRO A 125 -6.21 18.87 8.15
C PRO A 125 -5.94 17.66 9.03
N THR A 126 -5.78 17.86 10.34
CA THR A 126 -5.61 16.78 11.32
C THR A 126 -6.83 15.87 11.39
N CYS A 127 -8.03 16.42 11.52
CA CYS A 127 -9.27 15.62 11.55
C CYS A 127 -9.45 14.82 10.27
N TYR A 128 -9.19 15.42 9.13
CA TYR A 128 -9.27 14.77 7.84
C TYR A 128 -8.26 13.61 7.69
N ASN A 129 -7.01 13.81 8.12
CA ASN A 129 -5.98 12.76 8.14
C ASN A 129 -6.36 11.59 9.05
N ILE A 130 -6.98 11.85 10.20
CA ILE A 130 -7.48 10.81 11.10
C ILE A 130 -8.60 10.02 10.42
N ILE A 131 -9.58 10.68 9.80
CA ILE A 131 -10.66 10.02 9.06
C ILE A 131 -10.09 9.14 7.95
N LYS A 132 -9.22 9.69 7.12
CA LYS A 132 -8.61 9.01 5.98
C LYS A 132 -7.78 7.82 6.43
N GLY A 133 -6.86 8.00 7.37
CA GLY A 133 -6.01 6.92 7.88
C GLY A 133 -6.83 5.79 8.52
N THR A 134 -7.93 6.10 9.20
CA THR A 134 -8.87 5.09 9.71
C THR A 134 -9.51 4.30 8.57
N CYS A 135 -9.94 4.97 7.50
CA CYS A 135 -10.47 4.31 6.31
C CYS A 135 -9.42 3.44 5.62
N GLU A 136 -8.16 3.90 5.50
CA GLU A 136 -7.06 3.14 4.89
C GLU A 136 -6.75 1.87 5.68
N GLY A 137 -6.62 1.97 7.00
CA GLY A 137 -6.43 0.81 7.89
C GLY A 137 -7.57 -0.20 7.78
N LEU A 138 -8.82 0.27 7.80
CA LEU A 138 -9.99 -0.59 7.70
C LEU A 138 -10.13 -1.23 6.31
N ASN A 139 -9.82 -0.51 5.24
CA ASN A 139 -9.81 -1.05 3.88
C ASN A 139 -8.74 -2.13 3.71
N PHE A 140 -7.57 -1.96 4.33
CA PHE A 140 -6.54 -2.97 4.34
C PHE A 140 -7.02 -4.26 5.03
N LEU A 141 -7.68 -4.17 6.19
CA LEU A 141 -8.25 -5.32 6.88
C LEU A 141 -9.31 -6.05 6.02
N HIS A 142 -10.16 -5.28 5.31
CA HIS A 142 -11.22 -5.84 4.49
C HIS A 142 -10.74 -6.44 3.17
N ARG A 143 -9.64 -5.95 2.57
CA ARG A 143 -9.25 -6.28 1.19
C ARG A 143 -7.76 -6.51 0.98
N GLY A 144 -6.90 -6.03 1.87
CA GLY A 144 -5.45 -6.11 1.75
C GLY A 144 -4.84 -7.38 2.34
N CYS A 145 -5.57 -8.08 3.21
CA CYS A 145 -5.16 -9.33 3.83
C CYS A 145 -5.52 -10.53 2.95
N GLU A 146 -4.76 -11.64 3.07
CA GLU A 146 -5.08 -12.91 2.39
C GLU A 146 -6.49 -13.42 2.71
N GLN A 147 -6.93 -13.20 3.95
CA GLN A 147 -8.28 -13.49 4.42
C GLN A 147 -8.88 -12.20 4.97
N GLN A 148 -10.15 -11.97 4.66
CA GLN A 148 -10.87 -10.80 5.12
C GLN A 148 -10.95 -10.77 6.65
N ILE A 149 -10.54 -9.66 7.26
CA ILE A 149 -10.63 -9.42 8.69
C ILE A 149 -11.69 -8.35 8.94
N LEU A 150 -12.71 -8.68 9.75
CA LEU A 150 -13.68 -7.71 10.25
C LEU A 150 -13.26 -7.28 11.67
N HIS A 151 -13.22 -5.97 11.91
CA HIS A 151 -12.77 -5.39 13.18
C HIS A 151 -13.78 -5.63 14.31
N LEU A 152 -15.06 -5.34 14.07
CA LEU A 152 -16.21 -5.57 14.95
C LEU A 152 -16.23 -4.80 16.29
N ASP A 153 -15.25 -3.92 16.55
CA ASP A 153 -15.24 -3.00 17.70
C ASP A 153 -14.57 -1.67 17.34
N LEU A 154 -14.82 -1.16 16.12
CA LEU A 154 -14.30 0.13 15.70
C LEU A 154 -15.00 1.25 16.48
N LYS A 155 -14.21 2.03 17.22
CA LYS A 155 -14.66 3.16 18.06
C LYS A 155 -13.48 4.10 18.33
N PRO A 156 -13.68 5.34 18.77
CA PRO A 156 -12.59 6.29 19.02
C PRO A 156 -11.52 5.78 20.00
N ALA A 157 -11.89 4.96 20.99
CA ALA A 157 -10.92 4.38 21.93
C ALA A 157 -9.96 3.37 21.27
N ASN A 158 -10.35 2.77 20.14
CA ASN A 158 -9.59 1.78 19.37
C ASN A 158 -8.93 2.38 18.12
N ILE A 159 -8.93 3.70 17.97
CA ILE A 159 -8.18 4.44 16.97
C ILE A 159 -7.10 5.22 17.71
N LEU A 160 -5.84 4.84 17.51
CA LEU A 160 -4.70 5.49 18.15
C LEU A 160 -4.05 6.50 17.21
N ILE A 161 -3.45 7.52 17.79
CA ILE A 161 -2.85 8.64 17.07
C ILE A 161 -1.34 8.59 17.26
N ASP A 162 -0.59 8.63 16.18
CA ASP A 162 0.87 8.67 16.20
C ASP A 162 1.41 10.10 16.42
N LYS A 163 2.74 10.22 16.47
CA LYS A 163 3.43 11.52 16.65
C LYS A 163 3.19 12.53 15.52
N ASN A 164 2.75 12.07 14.35
CA ASN A 164 2.47 12.88 13.17
C ASN A 164 0.96 13.15 12.99
N MET A 165 0.16 12.86 14.00
CA MET A 165 -1.31 12.92 13.96
C MET A 165 -1.93 11.94 12.95
N GLY A 166 -1.23 10.86 12.58
CA GLY A 166 -1.73 9.76 11.77
C GLY A 166 -2.56 8.78 12.60
N ALA A 167 -3.66 8.28 12.03
CA ALA A 167 -4.51 7.30 12.69
C ALA A 167 -4.02 5.87 12.48
N LYS A 168 -4.06 5.05 13.54
CA LYS A 168 -3.81 3.62 13.50
C LYS A 168 -4.93 2.85 14.20
N VAL A 169 -5.53 1.89 13.49
CA VAL A 169 -6.58 1.01 14.03
C VAL A 169 -5.94 -0.01 14.97
N ALA A 170 -6.55 -0.22 16.14
CA ALA A 170 -6.03 -1.05 17.24
C ALA A 170 -7.13 -1.92 17.87
N ASP A 171 -6.75 -2.89 18.70
CA ASP A 171 -7.60 -3.77 19.50
C ASP A 171 -8.45 -4.76 18.67
N PHE A 172 -7.79 -5.82 18.23
CA PHE A 172 -8.39 -6.91 17.43
C PHE A 172 -8.99 -8.06 18.25
N GLY A 173 -9.23 -7.84 19.53
CA GLY A 173 -9.76 -8.89 20.43
C GLY A 173 -11.11 -9.44 20.00
N LEU A 174 -11.95 -8.64 19.37
CA LEU A 174 -13.25 -9.06 18.83
C LEU A 174 -13.22 -9.37 17.33
N SER A 175 -12.13 -9.07 16.64
CA SER A 175 -12.00 -9.27 15.21
C SER A 175 -12.13 -10.72 14.80
N ARG A 176 -12.61 -10.95 13.58
CA ARG A 176 -12.82 -12.30 13.02
C ARG A 176 -12.26 -12.38 11.62
N ILE A 177 -11.63 -13.51 11.33
CA ILE A 177 -11.22 -13.91 10.00
C ILE A 177 -12.37 -14.69 9.38
N PHE A 178 -12.83 -14.28 8.22
CA PHE A 178 -13.90 -14.93 7.50
C PHE A 178 -13.42 -15.46 6.13
N GLY A 179 -13.96 -16.65 5.77
CA GLY A 179 -13.84 -17.18 4.40
C GLY A 179 -14.81 -16.48 3.43
N GLU A 180 -15.05 -17.09 2.28
CA GLU A 180 -15.78 -16.50 1.13
C GLU A 180 -17.27 -16.11 1.36
N THR A 181 -17.85 -16.37 2.53
CA THR A 181 -19.27 -16.03 2.82
C THR A 181 -19.40 -14.60 3.33
N HIS A 182 -20.34 -13.83 2.75
CA HIS A 182 -20.48 -12.39 2.98
C HIS A 182 -21.26 -11.97 4.23
N THR A 183 -21.84 -12.89 4.98
CA THR A 183 -22.63 -12.60 6.20
C THR A 183 -22.53 -13.76 7.18
N HIS A 184 -22.29 -13.44 8.44
CA HIS A 184 -22.12 -14.42 9.52
C HIS A 184 -22.95 -14.04 10.73
N THR A 185 -23.28 -15.03 11.57
CA THR A 185 -23.92 -14.81 12.87
C THR A 185 -22.94 -15.14 13.97
N ILE A 186 -22.79 -14.25 14.95
CA ILE A 186 -21.88 -14.44 16.08
C ILE A 186 -22.65 -14.48 17.41
N THR A 187 -22.12 -15.24 18.37
CA THR A 187 -22.72 -15.40 19.69
C THR A 187 -22.20 -14.42 20.74
N THR A 188 -21.13 -13.65 20.42
CA THR A 188 -20.48 -12.74 21.37
C THR A 188 -21.26 -11.43 21.46
N THR A 189 -21.51 -10.96 22.70
CA THR A 189 -22.26 -9.73 23.00
C THR A 189 -21.39 -8.60 23.54
N ALA A 190 -20.08 -8.81 23.67
CA ALA A 190 -19.14 -7.87 24.29
C ALA A 190 -18.67 -6.80 23.31
N CYS A 191 -19.58 -5.95 22.79
CA CYS A 191 -19.27 -4.82 21.93
C CYS A 191 -19.97 -3.55 22.43
N THR A 192 -19.47 -2.40 22.03
CA THR A 192 -20.04 -1.11 22.42
C THR A 192 -21.27 -0.82 21.55
N ALA A 193 -22.45 -1.01 22.08
CA ALA A 193 -23.74 -1.02 21.35
C ALA A 193 -23.97 0.24 20.48
N VAL A 194 -23.44 1.39 20.87
CA VAL A 194 -23.58 2.66 20.14
C VAL A 194 -23.00 2.62 18.73
N TYR A 195 -21.92 1.84 18.54
CA TYR A 195 -21.23 1.73 17.24
C TYR A 195 -21.74 0.54 16.40
N MET A 196 -22.74 -0.20 16.90
CA MET A 196 -23.23 -1.41 16.24
C MET A 196 -24.48 -1.14 15.39
N PRO A 197 -24.53 -1.70 14.16
CA PRO A 197 -25.66 -1.53 13.28
C PRO A 197 -26.92 -2.30 13.74
N PRO A 198 -28.10 -1.90 13.26
CA PRO A 198 -29.37 -2.52 13.65
C PRO A 198 -29.43 -4.04 13.44
N GLU A 199 -28.91 -4.56 12.35
CA GLU A 199 -28.88 -6.00 12.05
C GLU A 199 -28.01 -6.80 13.02
N PHE A 200 -26.96 -6.16 13.58
CA PHE A 200 -26.18 -6.78 14.64
C PHE A 200 -26.94 -6.81 15.97
N LEU A 201 -27.57 -5.70 16.33
CA LEU A 201 -28.31 -5.61 17.59
C LEU A 201 -29.48 -6.59 17.62
N LYS A 202 -30.17 -6.75 16.47
CA LYS A 202 -31.35 -7.62 16.33
C LYS A 202 -30.99 -9.09 16.15
N ASP A 203 -30.14 -9.39 15.17
CA ASP A 203 -29.94 -10.76 14.66
C ASP A 203 -28.48 -11.25 14.81
N LYS A 204 -27.60 -10.46 15.42
CA LYS A 204 -26.16 -10.74 15.55
C LYS A 204 -25.45 -11.01 14.21
N GLN A 205 -26.00 -10.47 13.13
CA GLN A 205 -25.41 -10.58 11.81
C GLN A 205 -24.24 -9.59 11.66
N VAL A 206 -23.11 -10.10 11.17
CA VAL A 206 -21.91 -9.31 10.88
C VAL A 206 -21.52 -9.42 9.42
N SER A 207 -20.96 -8.36 8.89
CA SER A 207 -20.41 -8.26 7.54
C SER A 207 -19.41 -7.10 7.49
N PRO A 208 -18.68 -6.88 6.39
CA PRO A 208 -17.88 -5.66 6.22
C PRO A 208 -18.67 -4.35 6.44
N LYS A 209 -19.97 -4.38 6.19
CA LYS A 209 -20.86 -3.22 6.41
C LYS A 209 -21.14 -2.94 7.89
N THR A 210 -20.81 -3.86 8.81
CA THR A 210 -20.83 -3.64 10.26
C THR A 210 -19.76 -2.63 10.65
N ASP A 211 -18.52 -2.83 10.19
CA ASP A 211 -17.42 -1.90 10.43
C ASP A 211 -17.64 -0.55 9.74
N VAL A 212 -18.30 -0.55 8.57
CA VAL A 212 -18.67 0.70 7.87
C VAL A 212 -19.66 1.52 8.69
N TYR A 213 -20.62 0.88 9.35
CA TYR A 213 -21.54 1.58 10.25
C TYR A 213 -20.78 2.23 11.41
N SER A 214 -19.91 1.46 12.07
CA SER A 214 -19.06 1.96 13.15
C SER A 214 -18.17 3.12 12.68
N LEU A 215 -17.59 3.04 11.48
CA LEU A 215 -16.84 4.11 10.84
C LEU A 215 -17.69 5.38 10.68
N GLY A 216 -18.93 5.25 10.23
CA GLY A 216 -19.85 6.37 10.09
C GLY A 216 -20.10 7.08 11.42
N VAL A 217 -20.34 6.32 12.51
CA VAL A 217 -20.48 6.89 13.87
C VAL A 217 -19.23 7.64 14.29
N VAL A 218 -18.05 7.04 14.08
CA VAL A 218 -16.76 7.69 14.40
C VAL A 218 -16.59 9.01 13.65
N ILE A 219 -16.90 9.04 12.34
CA ILE A 219 -16.80 10.29 11.55
C ILE A 219 -17.78 11.35 12.07
N ILE A 220 -19.01 10.98 12.43
CA ILE A 220 -19.96 11.93 13.03
C ILE A 220 -19.41 12.48 14.36
N GLU A 221 -18.83 11.64 15.22
CA GLU A 221 -18.21 12.10 16.47
C GLU A 221 -17.01 13.03 16.25
N ILE A 222 -16.23 12.82 15.20
CA ILE A 222 -15.14 13.75 14.83
C ILE A 222 -15.68 15.10 14.40
N LEU A 223 -16.78 15.12 13.63
CA LEU A 223 -17.32 16.32 12.99
C LEU A 223 -18.27 17.11 13.89
N ALA A 224 -19.08 16.43 14.67
CA ALA A 224 -20.17 17.00 15.46
C ALA A 224 -20.06 16.76 16.98
N GLY A 225 -19.03 16.02 17.42
CA GLY A 225 -18.91 15.56 18.80
C GLY A 225 -19.87 14.41 19.14
N ARG A 226 -19.72 13.83 20.33
CA ARG A 226 -20.58 12.73 20.80
C ARG A 226 -22.06 13.10 20.84
N SER A 227 -22.38 14.31 21.24
CA SER A 227 -23.76 14.82 21.27
C SER A 227 -24.39 14.88 19.88
N GLY A 228 -23.60 15.14 18.84
CA GLY A 228 -24.06 15.22 17.47
C GLY A 228 -24.61 13.89 16.95
N TYR A 229 -23.97 12.76 17.31
CA TYR A 229 -24.49 11.45 16.93
C TYR A 229 -25.83 11.11 17.62
N TRP A 230 -25.96 11.43 18.90
CA TRP A 230 -27.23 11.22 19.62
C TRP A 230 -28.36 12.08 19.05
N GLN A 231 -28.07 13.35 18.73
CA GLN A 231 -29.02 14.23 18.05
C GLN A 231 -29.43 13.66 16.70
N PHE A 232 -28.47 13.13 15.92
CA PHE A 232 -28.76 12.50 14.64
C PHE A 232 -29.71 11.30 14.78
N CYS A 233 -29.55 10.45 15.81
CA CYS A 233 -30.43 9.31 16.05
C CYS A 233 -31.89 9.69 16.33
N GLU A 234 -32.14 10.93 16.83
CA GLU A 234 -33.48 11.46 17.11
C GLU A 234 -34.09 12.20 15.91
N MET A 235 -33.30 12.48 14.87
CA MET A 235 -33.75 13.22 13.68
C MET A 235 -34.45 12.31 12.66
N VAL A 236 -35.49 12.83 12.04
CA VAL A 236 -36.18 12.17 10.90
C VAL A 236 -35.42 12.42 9.59
N ASP A 237 -34.71 13.57 9.51
CA ASP A 237 -33.92 14.00 8.34
C ASP A 237 -32.53 14.44 8.80
N ALA A 238 -31.51 14.09 8.02
CA ALA A 238 -30.13 14.42 8.30
C ALA A 238 -29.72 15.88 7.95
N THR A 239 -30.57 16.61 7.23
CA THR A 239 -30.28 17.98 6.78
C THR A 239 -29.88 18.92 7.91
N PRO A 240 -30.56 18.97 9.07
CA PRO A 240 -30.18 19.84 10.18
C PRO A 240 -28.78 19.53 10.75
N LEU A 241 -28.38 18.25 10.80
CA LEU A 241 -27.05 17.85 11.23
C LEU A 241 -25.98 18.36 10.25
N ILE A 242 -26.22 18.17 8.94
CA ILE A 242 -25.30 18.65 7.90
C ILE A 242 -25.10 20.15 8.01
N GLU A 243 -26.17 20.92 8.12
CA GLU A 243 -26.14 22.38 8.24
C GLU A 243 -25.40 22.84 9.51
N MET A 244 -25.66 22.18 10.63
CA MET A 244 -24.96 22.46 11.89
C MET A 244 -23.45 22.22 11.78
N VAL A 245 -23.04 21.07 11.23
CA VAL A 245 -21.64 20.72 11.04
C VAL A 245 -20.95 21.74 10.13
N ILE A 246 -21.53 22.05 8.97
CA ILE A 246 -20.97 23.01 8.01
C ILE A 246 -20.84 24.40 8.65
N THR A 247 -21.83 24.83 9.44
CA THR A 247 -21.81 26.14 10.09
C THR A 247 -20.72 26.23 11.14
N ASN A 248 -20.59 25.22 11.99
CA ASN A 248 -19.55 25.18 13.03
C ASN A 248 -18.15 25.16 12.41
N TRP A 249 -17.91 24.25 11.44
CA TRP A 249 -16.60 24.14 10.79
C TRP A 249 -16.24 25.38 9.98
N ARG A 250 -17.22 26.05 9.35
CA ARG A 250 -16.98 27.35 8.68
C ARG A 250 -16.46 28.40 9.66
N GLY A 251 -16.99 28.44 10.88
CA GLY A 251 -16.52 29.32 11.93
C GLY A 251 -15.05 29.03 12.31
N TRP A 252 -14.72 27.77 12.56
CA TRP A 252 -13.38 27.34 12.96
C TRP A 252 -12.33 27.50 11.85
N ILE A 253 -12.64 27.08 10.62
CA ILE A 253 -11.74 27.20 9.44
C ILE A 253 -11.42 28.67 9.16
N ASN A 254 -12.41 29.57 9.24
CA ASN A 254 -12.20 31.00 9.06
C ASN A 254 -11.36 31.62 10.19
N ALA A 255 -11.52 31.15 11.43
CA ALA A 255 -10.73 31.60 12.57
C ALA A 255 -9.27 31.13 12.49
N ALA A 256 -9.03 29.95 11.95
CA ALA A 256 -7.69 29.35 11.78
C ALA A 256 -6.86 29.95 10.64
N THR A 257 -7.39 30.94 9.88
CA THR A 257 -6.71 31.56 8.72
C THR A 257 -6.18 30.51 7.71
N SER A 258 -7.00 29.50 7.40
CA SER A 258 -6.65 28.47 6.45
C SER A 258 -6.28 29.03 5.07
N PRO A 259 -5.28 28.45 4.37
CA PRO A 259 -4.92 28.88 3.02
C PRO A 259 -6.00 28.55 1.97
N CYS A 260 -6.91 27.62 2.24
CA CYS A 260 -7.96 27.21 1.31
C CYS A 260 -9.30 26.86 1.99
N PRO A 261 -9.98 27.84 2.64
CA PRO A 261 -11.17 27.61 3.46
C PRO A 261 -12.33 26.94 2.70
N SER A 262 -12.52 27.28 1.43
CA SER A 262 -13.61 26.72 0.61
C SER A 262 -13.42 25.23 0.31
N ALA A 263 -12.18 24.78 0.07
CA ALA A 263 -11.87 23.40 -0.19
C ALA A 263 -11.99 22.54 1.08
N GLU A 264 -11.52 23.05 2.21
CA GLU A 264 -11.68 22.39 3.51
C GLU A 264 -13.15 22.23 3.87
N LEU A 265 -13.96 23.26 3.66
CA LEU A 265 -15.39 23.19 3.93
C LEU A 265 -16.13 22.19 3.02
N ASP A 266 -15.73 22.07 1.73
CA ASP A 266 -16.24 21.05 0.81
C ASP A 266 -15.84 19.62 1.26
N GLN A 267 -14.63 19.45 1.80
CA GLN A 267 -14.21 18.19 2.43
C GLN A 267 -15.04 17.87 3.68
N VAL A 268 -15.30 18.83 4.55
CA VAL A 268 -16.18 18.67 5.74
C VAL A 268 -17.58 18.21 5.31
N GLU A 269 -18.17 18.91 4.34
CA GLU A 269 -19.51 18.57 3.82
C GLU A 269 -19.53 17.16 3.21
N THR A 270 -18.46 16.79 2.52
CA THR A 270 -18.32 15.45 1.95
C THR A 270 -18.20 14.38 3.03
N CYS A 271 -17.39 14.61 4.07
CA CYS A 271 -17.21 13.67 5.17
C CYS A 271 -18.51 13.43 5.95
N ILE A 272 -19.30 14.47 6.24
CA ILE A 272 -20.57 14.28 6.95
C ILE A 272 -21.59 13.55 6.08
N LYS A 273 -21.68 13.81 4.77
CA LYS A 273 -22.55 13.08 3.83
C LYS A 273 -22.14 11.61 3.69
N ILE A 274 -20.85 11.31 3.68
CA ILE A 274 -20.33 9.93 3.71
C ILE A 274 -20.76 9.25 5.02
N ALA A 275 -20.55 9.89 6.15
CA ALA A 275 -20.85 9.34 7.47
C ALA A 275 -22.35 8.97 7.59
N ILE A 276 -23.23 9.84 7.14
CA ILE A 276 -24.69 9.58 7.11
C ILE A 276 -25.01 8.36 6.24
N LYS A 277 -24.37 8.20 5.07
CA LYS A 277 -24.54 6.99 4.25
C LYS A 277 -24.00 5.73 4.92
N CYS A 278 -22.93 5.86 5.69
CA CYS A 278 -22.36 4.72 6.42
C CYS A 278 -23.27 4.22 7.54
N VAL A 279 -24.05 5.09 8.18
CA VAL A 279 -25.00 4.73 9.27
C VAL A 279 -26.42 4.47 8.77
N ASP A 280 -26.62 4.28 7.46
CA ASP A 280 -27.94 3.91 6.90
C ASP A 280 -28.46 2.62 7.56
N HIS A 281 -29.75 2.61 7.92
CA HIS A 281 -30.42 1.46 8.52
C HIS A 281 -30.34 0.22 7.63
N GLU A 282 -30.52 0.40 6.32
CA GLU A 282 -30.44 -0.66 5.34
C GLU A 282 -28.98 -0.96 4.97
N ARG A 283 -28.44 -2.09 5.40
CA ARG A 283 -27.08 -2.54 5.14
C ARG A 283 -26.63 -2.39 3.67
N LYS A 284 -27.53 -2.67 2.71
CA LYS A 284 -27.24 -2.61 1.26
C LYS A 284 -26.95 -1.19 0.77
N ASN A 285 -27.46 -0.15 1.44
CA ASN A 285 -27.30 1.24 1.04
C ASN A 285 -25.94 1.82 1.51
N ARG A 286 -25.32 1.19 2.53
CA ARG A 286 -24.02 1.63 3.04
C ARG A 286 -22.95 1.42 1.97
N PRO A 287 -22.02 2.38 1.77
CA PRO A 287 -20.87 2.19 0.88
C PRO A 287 -19.93 1.09 1.40
N THR A 288 -19.01 0.63 0.59
CA THR A 288 -17.81 -0.09 1.05
C THR A 288 -16.75 0.92 1.51
N VAL A 289 -15.79 0.49 2.33
CA VAL A 289 -14.69 1.38 2.74
C VAL A 289 -13.86 1.87 1.54
N ALA A 290 -13.72 1.04 0.51
CA ALA A 290 -13.04 1.43 -0.74
C ALA A 290 -13.78 2.55 -1.47
N GLU A 291 -15.13 2.49 -1.55
CA GLU A 291 -15.94 3.56 -2.13
C GLU A 291 -15.85 4.86 -1.30
N VAL A 292 -15.76 4.75 0.03
CA VAL A 292 -15.51 5.90 0.92
C VAL A 292 -14.16 6.55 0.59
N LEU A 293 -13.10 5.74 0.49
CA LEU A 293 -11.76 6.24 0.14
C LEU A 293 -11.73 6.89 -1.25
N ASP A 294 -12.40 6.29 -2.25
CA ASP A 294 -12.48 6.87 -3.59
C ASP A 294 -13.07 8.30 -3.54
N ILE A 295 -14.15 8.50 -2.76
CA ILE A 295 -14.78 9.82 -2.60
C ILE A 295 -13.87 10.81 -1.88
N LEU A 296 -13.21 10.40 -0.79
CA LEU A 296 -12.28 11.26 -0.04
C LEU A 296 -11.12 11.73 -0.93
N GLN A 297 -10.56 10.84 -1.73
CA GLN A 297 -9.46 11.14 -2.64
C GLN A 297 -9.85 12.05 -3.81
N GLU A 298 -11.07 11.88 -4.36
CA GLU A 298 -11.60 12.82 -5.36
C GLU A 298 -11.62 14.25 -4.81
N LYS A 299 -11.93 14.43 -3.52
CA LYS A 299 -11.97 15.74 -2.86
C LYS A 299 -10.61 16.32 -2.50
N GLU A 300 -9.66 15.49 -2.08
CA GLU A 300 -8.26 15.94 -1.91
C GLU A 300 -7.69 16.51 -3.20
N HIS A 301 -7.94 15.82 -4.29
CA HIS A 301 -7.51 16.26 -5.62
C HIS A 301 -8.15 17.59 -6.02
N ALA A 302 -9.45 17.75 -5.81
CA ALA A 302 -10.14 19.00 -6.13
C ALA A 302 -9.59 20.18 -5.33
N ALA A 303 -9.30 19.99 -4.03
CA ALA A 303 -8.70 20.99 -3.16
C ALA A 303 -7.29 21.39 -3.61
N PHE A 304 -6.46 20.41 -3.97
CA PHE A 304 -5.12 20.64 -4.50
C PHE A 304 -5.13 21.42 -5.83
N LEU A 305 -6.13 21.14 -6.70
CA LEU A 305 -6.26 21.76 -8.00
C LEU A 305 -6.73 23.23 -7.94
N MET A 306 -7.52 23.60 -6.93
CA MET A 306 -7.99 24.99 -6.77
C MET A 306 -6.88 25.97 -6.40
N GLY A 307 -5.74 25.48 -5.89
CA GLY A 307 -4.58 26.28 -5.50
C GLY A 307 -3.49 26.47 -6.56
N GLN A 308 -3.53 25.76 -7.70
CA GLN A 308 -2.44 25.79 -8.70
C GLN A 308 -2.95 25.87 -10.15
N SER A 309 -2.28 26.70 -10.97
CA SER A 309 -2.41 26.65 -12.44
C SER A 309 -1.71 25.40 -12.98
N LEU A 310 -2.49 24.34 -13.24
CA LEU A 310 -1.94 23.07 -13.74
C LEU A 310 -1.43 23.19 -15.17
N PRO A 311 -0.26 22.61 -15.49
CA PRO A 311 0.19 22.49 -16.86
C PRO A 311 -0.81 21.66 -17.69
N SER A 312 -0.91 21.92 -18.99
CA SER A 312 -1.71 21.08 -19.88
C SER A 312 -0.98 19.76 -20.14
N PRO A 313 -1.69 18.60 -20.12
CA PRO A 313 -1.06 17.34 -20.45
C PRO A 313 -0.58 17.32 -21.90
N THR A 314 0.57 16.70 -22.13
CA THR A 314 1.13 16.52 -23.48
C THR A 314 0.58 15.26 -24.14
N LYS A 315 0.40 15.30 -25.45
CA LYS A 315 -0.15 14.21 -26.26
C LYS A 315 0.96 13.49 -27.00
N SER A 316 1.01 12.15 -26.91
CA SER A 316 1.99 11.32 -27.62
C SER A 316 1.31 10.18 -28.40
N GLY A 317 1.81 9.88 -29.58
CA GLY A 317 1.22 8.90 -30.50
C GLY A 317 0.14 9.52 -31.40
N PRO A 318 -0.81 8.73 -31.95
CA PRO A 318 -1.04 7.30 -31.67
C PRO A 318 -0.12 6.35 -32.44
N ARG A 319 0.06 5.14 -31.91
CA ARG A 319 0.75 4.02 -32.56
C ARG A 319 -0.26 2.99 -33.02
N GLY A 320 -0.07 2.44 -34.25
CA GLY A 320 -0.97 1.46 -34.86
C GLY A 320 -1.49 1.90 -36.23
N GLY A 321 -2.68 1.41 -36.59
CA GLY A 321 -3.28 1.62 -37.89
C GLY A 321 -4.10 2.91 -38.00
N SER A 322 -4.30 3.38 -39.24
CA SER A 322 -5.11 4.56 -39.56
C SER A 322 -6.62 4.29 -39.70
N GLY A 323 -7.04 3.02 -39.60
CA GLY A 323 -8.45 2.62 -39.73
C GLY A 323 -9.36 3.13 -38.59
N GLY A 324 -10.67 2.94 -38.79
CA GLY A 324 -11.68 3.30 -37.82
C GLY A 324 -11.90 4.80 -37.61
N ILE A 325 -12.63 5.15 -36.58
CA ILE A 325 -13.00 6.52 -36.21
C ILE A 325 -12.01 7.02 -35.16
N ALA A 326 -11.60 8.28 -35.27
CA ALA A 326 -10.77 8.93 -34.25
C ALA A 326 -11.50 9.00 -32.91
N ARG A 327 -10.79 8.71 -31.86
CA ARG A 327 -11.26 8.70 -30.47
C ARG A 327 -10.40 9.64 -29.65
N ASP A 328 -11.06 10.47 -28.89
CA ASP A 328 -10.40 11.43 -28.03
C ASP A 328 -11.23 11.69 -26.76
N ILE A 329 -10.64 12.36 -25.79
CA ILE A 329 -11.28 12.82 -24.57
C ILE A 329 -11.69 14.29 -24.73
N LYS A 330 -12.75 14.69 -24.04
CA LYS A 330 -13.26 16.06 -24.09
C LYS A 330 -12.62 16.97 -23.07
N GLU A 331 -12.53 16.47 -21.84
CA GLU A 331 -12.02 17.21 -20.71
C GLU A 331 -10.53 16.87 -20.50
N LYS A 332 -9.74 17.85 -20.05
CA LYS A 332 -8.31 17.64 -19.79
C LYS A 332 -8.12 16.62 -18.65
N PRO A 333 -7.46 15.48 -18.91
CA PRO A 333 -7.27 14.46 -17.90
C PRO A 333 -6.25 14.92 -16.87
N TRP A 334 -6.44 14.49 -15.62
CA TRP A 334 -5.49 14.69 -14.54
C TRP A 334 -4.90 13.36 -14.06
N ARG A 335 -5.74 12.33 -13.87
CA ARG A 335 -5.34 11.03 -13.35
C ARG A 335 -6.20 9.91 -13.89
N LEU A 336 -5.59 8.78 -14.27
CA LEU A 336 -6.32 7.56 -14.58
C LEU A 336 -6.89 6.94 -13.29
N ALA A 337 -8.16 6.52 -13.36
CA ALA A 337 -8.85 5.86 -12.25
C ALA A 337 -9.08 4.37 -12.50
N SER A 338 -9.38 3.99 -13.76
CA SER A 338 -9.57 2.57 -14.11
C SER A 338 -9.41 2.32 -15.60
N LEU A 339 -9.11 1.07 -15.96
CA LEU A 339 -9.11 0.55 -17.32
C LEU A 339 -10.04 -0.66 -17.42
N THR A 340 -10.67 -0.85 -18.58
CA THR A 340 -11.38 -2.09 -18.93
C THR A 340 -10.94 -2.51 -20.32
N ILE A 341 -10.44 -3.72 -20.45
CA ILE A 341 -9.83 -4.23 -21.67
C ILE A 341 -10.50 -5.53 -22.06
N CYS A 342 -11.14 -5.57 -23.23
CA CYS A 342 -11.68 -6.78 -23.84
C CYS A 342 -10.70 -7.27 -24.91
N TYR A 343 -10.19 -8.50 -24.79
CA TYR A 343 -9.13 -9.00 -25.66
C TYR A 343 -9.26 -10.48 -25.99
N GLY A 344 -8.59 -10.88 -27.08
CA GLY A 344 -8.38 -12.26 -27.51
C GLY A 344 -7.01 -12.35 -28.19
N GLY A 345 -6.96 -12.64 -29.51
CA GLY A 345 -5.73 -12.46 -30.30
C GLY A 345 -5.37 -11.00 -30.60
N LEU A 346 -6.34 -10.08 -30.44
CA LEU A 346 -6.23 -8.64 -30.63
C LEU A 346 -6.90 -7.94 -29.45
N ILE A 347 -6.68 -6.62 -29.34
CA ILE A 347 -7.48 -5.76 -28.44
C ILE A 347 -8.81 -5.44 -29.11
N ASN A 348 -9.88 -6.04 -28.58
CA ASN A 348 -11.23 -5.92 -29.13
C ASN A 348 -11.92 -4.64 -28.69
N ALA A 349 -11.89 -4.34 -27.40
CA ALA A 349 -12.44 -3.10 -26.85
C ALA A 349 -11.56 -2.56 -25.72
N PHE A 350 -11.58 -1.23 -25.60
CA PHE A 350 -10.81 -0.52 -24.59
C PHE A 350 -11.68 0.60 -23.99
N SER A 351 -11.80 0.65 -22.69
CA SER A 351 -12.49 1.69 -21.94
C SER A 351 -11.62 2.15 -20.78
N PHE A 352 -11.78 3.37 -20.35
CA PHE A 352 -11.10 3.89 -19.18
C PHE A 352 -11.91 4.96 -18.46
N SER A 353 -11.63 5.14 -17.18
CA SER A 353 -12.11 6.29 -16.44
C SER A 353 -10.91 7.12 -15.98
N TYR A 354 -11.08 8.42 -15.97
CA TYR A 354 -10.08 9.36 -15.49
C TYR A 354 -10.75 10.47 -14.67
N ILE A 355 -9.98 11.10 -13.82
CA ILE A 355 -10.36 12.32 -13.11
C ILE A 355 -9.84 13.47 -13.96
N ASP A 356 -10.69 14.44 -14.28
CA ASP A 356 -10.32 15.64 -15.03
C ASP A 356 -9.70 16.71 -14.11
N GLN A 357 -9.21 17.79 -14.71
CA GLN A 357 -8.62 18.92 -13.96
C GLN A 357 -9.61 19.65 -13.05
N SER A 358 -10.90 19.39 -13.14
CA SER A 358 -11.93 19.90 -12.23
C SER A 358 -12.23 18.92 -11.07
N GLY A 359 -11.54 17.78 -11.00
CA GLY A 359 -11.78 16.73 -10.01
C GLY A 359 -12.94 15.80 -10.34
N LYS A 360 -13.60 15.96 -11.50
CA LYS A 360 -14.75 15.15 -11.89
C LYS A 360 -14.32 13.86 -12.58
N LYS A 361 -14.91 12.72 -12.20
CA LYS A 361 -14.68 11.43 -12.84
C LYS A 361 -15.38 11.37 -14.20
N GLN A 362 -14.60 11.16 -15.24
CA GLN A 362 -15.04 10.98 -16.62
C GLN A 362 -14.91 9.50 -17.00
N HIS A 363 -15.84 9.01 -17.81
CA HIS A 363 -15.79 7.67 -18.38
C HIS A 363 -15.74 7.73 -19.89
N VAL A 364 -14.84 6.96 -20.51
CA VAL A 364 -14.59 6.96 -21.96
C VAL A 364 -14.60 5.53 -22.49
N GLY A 365 -15.28 5.32 -23.59
CA GLY A 365 -15.37 4.02 -24.24
C GLY A 365 -16.80 3.44 -24.22
N PRO A 366 -16.96 2.19 -24.67
CA PRO A 366 -15.90 1.34 -25.24
C PRO A 366 -15.42 1.80 -26.61
N TRP A 367 -14.11 1.82 -26.81
CA TRP A 367 -13.47 1.96 -28.11
C TRP A 367 -13.25 0.57 -28.69
N GLY A 368 -14.07 0.15 -29.63
CA GLY A 368 -14.12 -1.21 -30.16
C GLY A 368 -15.43 -1.89 -29.84
N LYS A 369 -15.50 -3.19 -30.03
CA LYS A 369 -16.66 -4.01 -29.76
C LYS A 369 -16.33 -5.07 -28.73
N GLU A 370 -17.14 -5.14 -27.69
CA GLU A 370 -17.08 -6.22 -26.71
C GLU A 370 -17.75 -7.46 -27.27
N TYR A 371 -17.11 -8.62 -27.07
CA TYR A 371 -17.63 -9.91 -27.49
C TYR A 371 -17.74 -10.83 -26.27
N SER A 372 -18.88 -11.51 -26.11
CA SER A 372 -19.17 -12.37 -24.96
C SER A 372 -18.23 -13.59 -24.82
N ASN A 373 -17.57 -13.99 -25.91
CA ASN A 373 -16.61 -15.09 -25.94
C ASN A 373 -15.14 -14.66 -25.78
N LYS A 374 -14.90 -13.39 -25.43
CA LYS A 374 -13.55 -12.84 -25.22
C LYS A 374 -13.33 -12.52 -23.74
N LYS A 375 -12.05 -12.53 -23.34
CA LYS A 375 -11.68 -12.12 -21.99
C LYS A 375 -11.89 -10.61 -21.80
N THR A 376 -12.47 -10.22 -20.69
CA THR A 376 -12.58 -8.82 -20.28
C THR A 376 -12.00 -8.69 -18.88
N GLU A 377 -11.04 -7.80 -18.73
CA GLU A 377 -10.43 -7.50 -17.45
C GLU A 377 -10.61 -6.03 -17.09
N LYS A 378 -10.92 -5.77 -15.82
CA LYS A 378 -11.05 -4.43 -15.25
C LYS A 378 -9.95 -4.20 -14.23
N ILE A 379 -9.18 -3.14 -14.43
CA ILE A 379 -8.14 -2.65 -13.53
C ILE A 379 -8.67 -1.39 -12.86
N CYS A 380 -8.64 -1.35 -11.53
CA CYS A 380 -8.89 -0.12 -10.77
C CYS A 380 -7.57 0.28 -10.11
N PHE A 381 -7.11 1.49 -10.39
CA PHE A 381 -5.87 2.01 -9.82
C PHE A 381 -6.12 2.51 -8.41
N GLY A 382 -5.20 2.15 -7.51
CA GLY A 382 -5.19 2.66 -6.15
C GLY A 382 -4.91 4.18 -6.11
N PRO A 383 -5.08 4.81 -4.93
CA PRO A 383 -4.97 6.26 -4.78
C PRO A 383 -3.62 6.83 -5.17
N SER A 384 -2.56 6.18 -4.77
CA SER A 384 -1.17 6.53 -5.10
C SER A 384 -0.62 5.74 -6.30
N GLU A 385 -1.45 4.92 -6.95
CA GLU A 385 -1.05 4.15 -8.11
C GLU A 385 -1.26 4.95 -9.38
N PHE A 386 -0.19 5.16 -10.16
CA PHE A 386 -0.22 5.88 -11.43
C PHE A 386 0.55 5.11 -12.51
N VAL A 387 0.10 5.27 -13.76
CA VAL A 387 0.68 4.59 -14.91
C VAL A 387 1.91 5.37 -15.37
N GLU A 388 3.07 4.72 -15.36
CA GLU A 388 4.36 5.29 -15.80
C GLU A 388 4.67 4.92 -17.24
N GLU A 389 4.21 3.72 -17.68
CA GLU A 389 4.50 3.21 -19.01
C GLU A 389 3.30 2.48 -19.61
N VAL A 390 3.11 2.66 -20.88
CA VAL A 390 2.22 1.85 -21.73
C VAL A 390 3.02 1.32 -22.89
N SER A 391 3.13 0.00 -22.99
CA SER A 391 3.79 -0.67 -24.10
C SER A 391 2.84 -1.67 -24.77
N GLY A 392 3.20 -2.09 -25.97
CA GLY A 392 2.39 -3.04 -26.70
C GLY A 392 2.94 -3.31 -28.10
N ALA A 393 2.14 -4.03 -28.88
CA ALA A 393 2.46 -4.34 -30.24
C ALA A 393 1.28 -4.05 -31.18
N CYS A 394 1.60 -3.63 -32.41
CA CYS A 394 0.67 -3.49 -33.52
C CYS A 394 1.04 -4.49 -34.63
N GLY A 395 0.03 -5.06 -35.27
CA GLY A 395 0.24 -6.00 -36.37
C GLY A 395 -0.84 -5.90 -37.42
N SER A 396 -0.51 -6.35 -38.65
CA SER A 396 -1.42 -6.34 -39.79
C SER A 396 -2.28 -7.59 -39.83
N TYR A 397 -3.59 -7.43 -39.83
CA TYR A 397 -4.56 -8.51 -40.01
C TYR A 397 -5.57 -8.08 -41.07
N LEU A 398 -5.77 -8.90 -42.11
CA LEU A 398 -6.64 -8.58 -43.27
C LEU A 398 -6.33 -7.19 -43.83
N GLU A 399 -5.07 -6.89 -44.11
CA GLU A 399 -4.57 -5.63 -44.69
C GLU A 399 -4.79 -4.38 -43.82
N LYS A 400 -5.20 -4.56 -42.56
CA LYS A 400 -5.39 -3.46 -41.60
C LYS A 400 -4.52 -3.67 -40.37
N ASN A 401 -3.89 -2.61 -39.89
CA ASN A 401 -3.11 -2.64 -38.66
C ASN A 401 -4.00 -2.42 -37.43
N PHE A 402 -3.80 -3.28 -36.41
CA PHE A 402 -4.51 -3.24 -35.13
C PHE A 402 -3.54 -3.26 -33.98
N VAL A 403 -3.99 -2.81 -32.82
CA VAL A 403 -3.29 -3.06 -31.55
C VAL A 403 -3.52 -4.52 -31.16
N ILE A 404 -2.45 -5.32 -31.12
CA ILE A 404 -2.51 -6.77 -30.85
C ILE A 404 -2.22 -7.08 -29.38
N SER A 405 -1.46 -6.23 -28.70
CA SER A 405 -1.22 -6.38 -27.26
C SER A 405 -1.01 -5.04 -26.57
N LEU A 406 -1.32 -5.00 -25.27
CA LEU A 406 -1.08 -3.87 -24.37
C LEU A 406 -0.55 -4.36 -23.03
N THR A 407 0.39 -3.62 -22.48
CA THR A 407 0.91 -3.78 -21.11
C THR A 407 0.96 -2.42 -20.45
N PHE A 408 0.55 -2.36 -19.18
CA PHE A 408 0.55 -1.14 -18.38
C PHE A 408 1.47 -1.34 -17.18
N VAL A 409 2.45 -0.47 -17.03
CA VAL A 409 3.37 -0.47 -15.89
C VAL A 409 3.02 0.72 -15.01
N THR A 410 2.72 0.45 -13.75
CA THR A 410 2.48 1.46 -12.73
C THR A 410 3.66 1.54 -11.76
N ASN A 411 3.67 2.54 -10.92
CA ASN A 411 4.62 2.63 -9.81
C ASN A 411 4.49 1.48 -8.78
N VAL A 412 3.43 0.67 -8.87
CA VAL A 412 3.14 -0.44 -7.93
C VAL A 412 3.39 -1.81 -8.57
N ARG A 413 2.91 -2.02 -9.82
CA ARG A 413 2.97 -3.33 -10.51
C ARG A 413 2.75 -3.21 -12.02
N THR A 414 2.92 -4.33 -12.70
CA THR A 414 2.65 -4.46 -14.14
C THR A 414 1.35 -5.22 -14.38
N TYR A 415 0.53 -4.73 -15.30
CA TYR A 415 -0.70 -5.34 -15.75
C TYR A 415 -0.58 -5.77 -17.22
N GLY A 416 -0.92 -7.00 -17.50
CA GLY A 416 -0.82 -7.60 -18.84
C GLY A 416 0.38 -8.55 -18.99
N PRO A 417 0.79 -8.91 -20.22
CA PRO A 417 0.26 -8.42 -21.49
C PRO A 417 -1.18 -8.86 -21.77
N PHE A 418 -2.03 -7.93 -22.19
CA PHE A 418 -3.37 -8.22 -22.70
C PHE A 418 -3.31 -8.39 -24.21
N GLY A 419 -3.96 -9.44 -24.75
CA GLY A 419 -3.85 -9.80 -26.16
C GLY A 419 -2.73 -10.83 -26.41
N ASN A 420 -2.30 -10.98 -27.64
CA ASN A 420 -1.24 -11.94 -28.02
C ASN A 420 -0.08 -11.23 -28.74
N PRO A 421 1.00 -10.86 -28.03
CA PRO A 421 2.16 -10.21 -28.64
C PRO A 421 2.96 -11.13 -29.58
N TYR A 422 2.73 -12.45 -29.51
CA TYR A 422 3.45 -13.49 -30.28
C TYR A 422 2.60 -14.14 -31.37
N HIS A 423 1.66 -13.40 -31.98
CA HIS A 423 0.84 -13.95 -33.03
C HIS A 423 1.73 -14.36 -34.23
N LYS A 424 1.84 -15.66 -34.50
CA LYS A 424 2.81 -16.26 -35.45
C LYS A 424 2.67 -15.75 -36.88
N ASP A 425 1.52 -15.20 -37.24
CA ASP A 425 1.18 -14.78 -38.62
C ASP A 425 1.28 -13.25 -38.82
N LEU A 426 1.72 -12.49 -37.83
CA LEU A 426 1.72 -11.03 -37.89
C LEU A 426 3.13 -10.48 -37.64
N ALA A 427 3.67 -9.74 -38.63
CA ALA A 427 4.85 -8.90 -38.40
C ALA A 427 4.48 -7.82 -37.39
N ALA A 428 4.83 -8.01 -36.13
CA ALA A 428 4.49 -7.12 -35.04
C ALA A 428 5.50 -5.97 -34.94
N THR A 429 4.98 -4.73 -34.90
CA THR A 429 5.77 -3.55 -34.55
C THR A 429 5.50 -3.18 -33.11
N HIS A 430 6.52 -3.25 -32.27
CA HIS A 430 6.42 -2.89 -30.86
C HIS A 430 6.46 -1.38 -30.66
N PHE A 431 5.72 -0.91 -29.65
CA PHE A 431 5.73 0.49 -29.23
C PHE A 431 5.80 0.60 -27.72
N ARG A 432 6.28 1.74 -27.27
CA ARG A 432 6.40 2.10 -25.85
C ARG A 432 6.15 3.59 -25.67
N PHE A 433 5.33 3.94 -24.69
CA PHE A 433 5.16 5.30 -24.19
C PHE A 433 5.65 5.32 -22.75
N MET A 434 6.58 6.20 -22.45
CA MET A 434 7.10 6.41 -21.10
C MET A 434 6.81 7.85 -20.69
N ALA A 435 6.28 8.03 -19.51
CA ALA A 435 6.20 9.33 -18.88
C ALA A 435 7.48 9.54 -18.07
N ASP A 436 8.49 10.19 -18.70
CA ASP A 436 9.76 10.50 -18.04
C ASP A 436 9.48 11.40 -16.83
N GLU A 437 9.66 10.84 -15.62
CA GLU A 437 9.37 11.50 -14.33
C GLU A 437 7.92 12.03 -14.18
N GLY A 438 6.95 11.49 -14.93
CA GLY A 438 5.56 11.91 -14.91
C GLY A 438 4.58 10.75 -14.85
N SER A 439 3.35 10.97 -15.27
CA SER A 439 2.32 9.92 -15.33
C SER A 439 1.51 9.97 -16.61
N ILE A 440 1.04 8.80 -17.06
CA ILE A 440 0.08 8.66 -18.14
C ILE A 440 -1.32 8.81 -17.55
N VAL A 441 -2.06 9.81 -18.00
CA VAL A 441 -3.32 10.25 -17.39
C VAL A 441 -4.56 10.05 -18.25
N GLY A 442 -4.39 9.65 -19.51
CA GLY A 442 -5.50 9.41 -20.45
C GLY A 442 -5.03 8.85 -21.75
N PHE A 443 -5.98 8.55 -22.63
CA PHE A 443 -5.72 7.94 -23.93
C PHE A 443 -6.44 8.67 -25.05
N HIS A 444 -5.92 8.52 -26.27
CA HIS A 444 -6.54 8.86 -27.53
C HIS A 444 -6.20 7.79 -28.59
N GLY A 445 -6.87 7.76 -29.71
CA GLY A 445 -6.55 6.75 -30.73
C GLY A 445 -7.59 6.61 -31.81
N ARG A 446 -7.71 5.41 -32.36
CA ARG A 446 -8.70 5.08 -33.40
C ARG A 446 -9.31 3.71 -33.13
N SER A 447 -10.61 3.58 -33.30
CA SER A 447 -11.31 2.31 -33.14
C SER A 447 -12.47 2.16 -34.14
N GLY A 448 -12.81 0.92 -34.42
CA GLY A 448 -14.00 0.48 -35.13
C GLY A 448 -14.57 -0.72 -34.39
N ASN A 449 -14.52 -1.93 -34.98
CA ASN A 449 -14.82 -3.18 -34.27
C ASN A 449 -13.68 -3.62 -33.32
N HIS A 450 -12.47 -3.10 -33.54
CA HIS A 450 -11.28 -3.35 -32.74
C HIS A 450 -10.53 -2.03 -32.51
N LEU A 451 -9.54 -2.07 -31.65
CA LEU A 451 -8.62 -0.95 -31.41
C LEU A 451 -7.58 -0.89 -32.54
N PHE A 452 -7.63 0.12 -33.39
CA PHE A 452 -6.69 0.31 -34.49
C PHE A 452 -5.39 0.95 -34.03
N SER A 453 -5.50 2.00 -33.24
CA SER A 453 -4.33 2.69 -32.70
C SER A 453 -4.61 3.27 -31.32
N ILE A 454 -3.56 3.45 -30.54
CA ILE A 454 -3.59 4.04 -29.20
C ILE A 454 -2.46 5.05 -29.03
N GLY A 455 -2.75 6.16 -28.39
CA GLY A 455 -1.81 7.16 -27.92
C GLY A 455 -2.17 7.58 -26.51
N VAL A 456 -1.32 8.35 -25.87
CA VAL A 456 -1.41 8.67 -24.45
C VAL A 456 -1.41 10.17 -24.22
N TYR A 457 -2.03 10.59 -23.12
CA TYR A 457 -1.84 11.89 -22.49
C TYR A 457 -0.90 11.73 -21.31
N MET A 458 0.12 12.59 -21.22
CA MET A 458 1.15 12.53 -20.19
C MET A 458 1.25 13.87 -19.48
N TYR A 459 1.39 13.81 -18.17
CA TYR A 459 1.83 14.93 -17.36
C TYR A 459 3.34 14.89 -17.19
N PRO A 460 4.05 16.01 -17.44
CA PRO A 460 5.45 16.11 -17.02
C PRO A 460 5.52 16.13 -15.48
N SER A 461 6.60 15.62 -14.92
CA SER A 461 6.89 15.79 -13.50
C SER A 461 6.94 17.28 -13.15
N ASN A 462 6.06 17.73 -12.27
CA ASN A 462 6.26 19.02 -11.63
C ASN A 462 7.39 18.85 -10.61
N LYS A 463 8.59 19.28 -10.96
CA LYS A 463 9.76 19.31 -10.04
C LYS A 463 9.50 20.05 -8.73
N THR A 464 8.36 20.72 -8.58
CA THR A 464 7.94 21.46 -7.38
C THR A 464 7.01 20.69 -6.43
N THR A 465 6.43 19.54 -6.83
CA THR A 465 5.46 18.80 -6.00
C THR A 465 5.86 17.37 -5.67
N SER A 466 6.89 16.82 -6.32
CA SER A 466 7.45 15.51 -5.98
C SER A 466 8.38 15.53 -4.76
N THR A 467 8.74 16.71 -4.26
CA THR A 467 9.56 16.88 -3.03
C THR A 467 8.78 16.79 -1.72
N ALA A 468 7.46 16.56 -1.77
CA ALA A 468 6.64 16.39 -0.57
C ALA A 468 6.43 14.93 -0.15
N LEU A 469 6.98 13.95 -0.89
CA LEU A 469 7.08 12.57 -0.44
C LEU A 469 8.54 12.29 -0.06
N SER A 470 8.85 12.64 1.21
CA SER A 470 9.97 12.14 2.02
C SER A 470 11.38 12.18 1.39
N MET A 471 11.90 13.39 1.25
CA MET A 471 13.29 13.59 1.64
C MET A 471 13.28 13.91 3.15
N PRO A 472 14.08 13.25 3.98
CA PRO A 472 14.39 13.81 5.28
C PRO A 472 14.96 15.21 4.99
N VAL A 473 14.43 16.23 5.69
CA VAL A 473 15.07 17.55 5.72
C VAL A 473 16.48 17.30 6.23
N ILE A 474 17.43 17.20 5.31
CA ILE A 474 18.84 17.20 5.66
C ILE A 474 19.08 18.60 6.18
N LEU A 475 19.10 18.73 7.50
CA LEU A 475 19.59 19.93 8.16
C LEU A 475 20.98 20.18 7.56
N GLU A 476 21.18 21.35 6.98
CA GLU A 476 22.46 21.77 6.39
C GLU A 476 23.59 21.40 7.35
N GLY A 477 24.43 20.44 6.95
CA GLY A 477 25.61 20.03 7.69
C GLY A 477 25.79 18.54 7.98
N GLN A 478 24.82 17.64 7.70
CA GLN A 478 25.03 16.19 7.84
C GLN A 478 25.37 15.55 6.49
N CYS A 479 26.63 15.13 6.32
CA CYS A 479 27.03 14.25 5.21
C CYS A 479 26.42 12.86 5.41
N LEU A 480 25.65 12.38 4.42
CA LEU A 480 25.22 10.99 4.36
C LEU A 480 26.45 10.06 4.36
N PRO A 481 26.43 8.95 5.12
CA PRO A 481 27.54 8.01 5.11
C PRO A 481 27.79 7.49 3.70
N SER A 482 29.06 7.40 3.29
CA SER A 482 29.43 6.87 1.99
C SER A 482 29.04 5.40 1.90
N PRO A 483 28.41 4.94 0.81
CA PRO A 483 28.06 3.53 0.63
C PRO A 483 29.32 2.66 0.59
N THR A 484 29.22 1.47 1.17
CA THR A 484 30.29 0.48 1.20
C THR A 484 30.15 -0.44 -0.01
N LYS A 485 31.27 -0.71 -0.69
CA LYS A 485 31.35 -1.57 -1.87
C LYS A 485 31.73 -2.98 -1.45
N SER A 486 30.98 -4.01 -1.90
CA SER A 486 31.31 -5.43 -1.65
C SER A 486 32.46 -5.91 -2.54
N GLU A 487 32.96 -7.12 -2.30
CA GLU A 487 33.70 -7.85 -3.33
C GLU A 487 32.72 -8.42 -4.39
N PRO A 488 33.08 -8.46 -5.68
CA PRO A 488 32.21 -9.02 -6.71
C PRO A 488 32.28 -10.54 -6.74
N TRP A 489 31.17 -11.21 -7.01
CA TRP A 489 31.10 -12.64 -7.25
C TRP A 489 30.99 -12.94 -8.74
N GLY A 490 31.79 -13.87 -9.24
CA GLY A 490 31.80 -14.30 -10.63
C GLY A 490 33.19 -14.35 -11.25
N GLY A 491 33.24 -14.18 -12.57
CA GLY A 491 34.44 -14.27 -13.38
C GLY A 491 35.13 -12.93 -13.60
N THR A 492 36.33 -12.99 -14.18
CA THR A 492 37.13 -11.82 -14.58
C THR A 492 36.93 -11.39 -16.03
N GLY A 493 36.01 -12.07 -16.75
CA GLY A 493 35.65 -11.77 -18.14
C GLY A 493 34.93 -10.43 -18.31
N GLY A 494 34.62 -10.10 -19.56
CA GLY A 494 33.83 -8.92 -19.91
C GLY A 494 34.45 -7.58 -19.53
N THR A 495 33.67 -6.53 -19.73
CA THR A 495 34.06 -5.14 -19.39
C THR A 495 33.60 -4.80 -17.99
N ALA A 496 34.41 -4.07 -17.23
CA ALA A 496 34.02 -3.55 -15.91
C ALA A 496 32.85 -2.58 -16.05
N ARG A 497 31.90 -2.70 -15.15
CA ARG A 497 30.69 -1.89 -15.04
C ARG A 497 30.60 -1.29 -13.65
N ASP A 498 30.41 0.00 -13.59
CA ASP A 498 30.26 0.70 -12.32
C ASP A 498 29.25 1.85 -12.47
N ILE A 499 28.98 2.54 -11.38
CA ILE A 499 28.11 3.71 -11.30
C ILE A 499 28.95 4.95 -11.03
N ASP A 500 28.56 6.07 -11.62
CA ASP A 500 29.29 7.34 -11.51
C ASP A 500 28.93 8.09 -10.22
N GLU A 501 27.64 8.03 -9.82
CA GLU A 501 27.12 8.77 -8.68
C GLU A 501 26.89 7.83 -7.47
N LYS A 502 27.18 8.32 -6.25
CA LYS A 502 27.01 7.53 -5.02
C LYS A 502 25.55 7.16 -4.80
N PRO A 503 25.21 5.86 -4.75
CA PRO A 503 23.83 5.43 -4.59
C PRO A 503 23.38 5.66 -3.15
N TRP A 504 22.09 6.00 -3.02
CA TRP A 504 21.42 6.10 -1.73
C TRP A 504 20.32 5.06 -1.59
N ARG A 505 19.56 4.78 -2.69
CA ARG A 505 18.44 3.85 -2.65
C ARG A 505 18.14 3.24 -4.02
N LEU A 506 17.98 1.91 -4.07
CA LEU A 506 17.45 1.22 -5.25
C LEU A 506 15.97 1.53 -5.47
N THR A 507 15.58 1.74 -6.72
CA THR A 507 14.19 1.97 -7.11
C THR A 507 13.64 0.88 -8.02
N SER A 508 14.50 0.25 -8.82
CA SER A 508 14.10 -0.87 -9.68
C SER A 508 15.28 -1.73 -10.11
N ILE A 509 15.02 -2.99 -10.43
CA ILE A 509 15.94 -3.93 -11.08
C ILE A 509 15.22 -4.58 -12.24
N THR A 510 15.87 -4.68 -13.39
CA THR A 510 15.38 -5.42 -14.56
C THR A 510 16.37 -6.54 -14.89
N VAL A 511 15.88 -7.76 -14.96
CA VAL A 511 16.68 -8.95 -15.29
C VAL A 511 16.11 -9.60 -16.53
N SER A 512 16.97 -9.85 -17.52
CA SER A 512 16.63 -10.64 -18.70
C SER A 512 17.37 -11.98 -18.61
N TYR A 513 16.64 -13.08 -18.76
CA TYR A 513 17.19 -14.43 -18.59
C TYR A 513 16.45 -15.48 -19.43
N LYS A 514 17.18 -16.54 -19.79
CA LYS A 514 16.65 -17.78 -20.39
C LYS A 514 17.52 -18.95 -19.96
N GLY A 515 17.40 -19.36 -18.69
CA GLY A 515 18.27 -20.35 -18.09
C GLY A 515 19.52 -19.75 -17.45
N LEU A 516 20.12 -18.72 -18.03
CA LEU A 516 21.21 -17.89 -17.49
C LEU A 516 20.75 -16.43 -17.43
N ILE A 517 21.51 -15.59 -16.73
CA ILE A 517 21.25 -14.14 -16.74
C ILE A 517 21.93 -13.53 -17.96
N ASP A 518 21.12 -13.08 -18.91
CA ASP A 518 21.58 -12.55 -20.19
C ASP A 518 21.81 -11.03 -20.12
N ALA A 519 20.92 -10.31 -19.40
CA ALA A 519 21.11 -8.87 -19.17
C ALA A 519 20.59 -8.44 -17.80
N PHE A 520 21.20 -7.37 -17.28
CA PHE A 520 20.89 -6.77 -15.98
C PHE A 520 20.91 -5.25 -16.07
N SER A 521 19.89 -4.60 -15.55
CA SER A 521 19.83 -3.15 -15.39
C SER A 521 19.12 -2.76 -14.11
N PHE A 522 19.38 -1.57 -13.60
CA PHE A 522 18.76 -1.08 -12.38
C PHE A 522 18.65 0.44 -12.38
N SER A 523 17.77 0.96 -11.53
CA SER A 523 17.68 2.39 -11.25
C SER A 523 17.81 2.63 -9.76
N TYR A 524 18.41 3.74 -9.40
CA TYR A 524 18.60 4.15 -8.00
C TYR A 524 18.44 5.66 -7.86
N ILE A 525 18.23 6.12 -6.63
CA ILE A 525 18.34 7.53 -6.26
C ILE A 525 19.74 7.73 -5.71
N ASP A 526 20.46 8.75 -6.18
CA ASP A 526 21.77 9.11 -5.68
C ASP A 526 21.69 9.96 -4.38
N GLN A 527 22.82 10.23 -3.76
CA GLN A 527 22.89 11.04 -2.53
C GLN A 527 22.46 12.50 -2.74
N ALA A 528 22.36 12.97 -3.99
CA ALA A 528 21.80 14.27 -4.33
C ALA A 528 20.27 14.24 -4.57
N GLY A 529 19.63 13.07 -4.40
CA GLY A 529 18.18 12.88 -4.61
C GLY A 529 17.77 12.71 -6.08
N LYS A 530 18.72 12.58 -6.99
CA LYS A 530 18.45 12.42 -8.42
C LYS A 530 18.35 10.94 -8.78
N LYS A 531 17.35 10.59 -9.61
CA LYS A 531 17.22 9.23 -10.14
C LYS A 531 18.25 8.96 -11.24
N GLN A 532 19.01 7.90 -11.06
CA GLN A 532 19.97 7.37 -12.01
C GLN A 532 19.47 6.03 -12.58
N SER A 533 19.78 5.74 -13.84
CA SER A 533 19.46 4.47 -14.49
C SER A 533 20.71 3.91 -15.16
N VAL A 534 21.00 2.65 -14.90
CA VAL A 534 22.23 1.96 -15.29
C VAL A 534 21.92 0.68 -16.04
N GLY A 535 22.68 0.43 -17.09
CA GLY A 535 22.51 -0.76 -17.93
C GLY A 535 21.82 -0.48 -19.28
N PRO A 536 21.46 -1.50 -20.05
CA PRO A 536 21.67 -2.91 -19.73
C PRO A 536 23.14 -3.34 -19.76
N TRP A 537 23.53 -4.15 -18.79
CA TRP A 537 24.78 -4.91 -18.80
C TRP A 537 24.48 -6.30 -19.39
N GLY A 538 25.28 -6.80 -20.30
CA GLY A 538 25.02 -8.01 -21.07
C GLY A 538 24.23 -7.73 -22.36
N GLU A 539 24.10 -8.76 -23.19
CA GLU A 539 23.36 -8.71 -24.47
C GLU A 539 22.05 -9.47 -24.28
N GLY A 540 20.93 -8.78 -24.08
CA GLY A 540 19.61 -9.44 -24.05
C GLY A 540 19.26 -10.04 -25.42
N PHE A 541 18.71 -11.25 -25.43
CA PHE A 541 18.29 -11.92 -26.66
C PHE A 541 16.80 -11.79 -26.90
N HIS A 542 16.38 -11.86 -28.14
CA HIS A 542 15.00 -11.66 -28.58
C HIS A 542 13.96 -12.63 -27.98
N TYR A 543 14.43 -13.72 -27.35
CA TYR A 543 13.60 -14.77 -26.74
C TYR A 543 13.75 -14.87 -25.23
N ASP A 544 14.39 -13.89 -24.58
CA ASP A 544 14.59 -13.90 -23.14
C ASP A 544 13.34 -13.47 -22.39
N ILE A 545 13.13 -14.06 -21.21
CA ILE A 545 12.16 -13.55 -20.23
C ILE A 545 12.78 -12.30 -19.60
N THR A 546 12.11 -11.18 -19.69
CA THR A 546 12.55 -9.93 -19.05
C THR A 546 11.56 -9.57 -17.96
N GLU A 547 12.05 -9.51 -16.74
CA GLU A 547 11.27 -9.11 -15.57
C GLU A 547 11.83 -7.83 -14.95
N THR A 548 10.93 -6.92 -14.58
CA THR A 548 11.29 -5.68 -13.89
C THR A 548 10.66 -5.66 -12.50
N ILE A 549 11.50 -5.64 -11.48
CA ILE A 549 11.14 -5.41 -10.09
C ILE A 549 11.17 -3.90 -9.85
N ARG A 550 10.12 -3.37 -9.24
CA ARG A 550 10.08 -1.98 -8.75
C ARG A 550 9.88 -2.01 -7.25
N PHE A 551 10.74 -1.33 -6.52
CA PHE A 551 10.69 -1.29 -5.06
C PHE A 551 9.78 -0.17 -4.59
N GLY A 552 8.86 -0.51 -3.67
CA GLY A 552 8.00 0.46 -3.00
C GLY A 552 8.77 1.48 -2.15
N PRO A 553 8.14 2.57 -1.66
CA PRO A 553 8.81 3.62 -0.89
C PRO A 553 9.56 3.12 0.35
N SER A 554 9.05 2.11 1.03
CA SER A 554 9.66 1.46 2.21
C SER A 554 10.18 0.05 1.93
N GLU A 555 10.32 -0.33 0.65
CA GLU A 555 10.88 -1.64 0.28
C GLU A 555 12.39 -1.53 0.02
N PHE A 556 13.17 -2.32 0.75
CA PHE A 556 14.64 -2.32 0.74
C PHE A 556 15.18 -3.71 0.45
N VAL A 557 16.23 -3.80 -0.36
CA VAL A 557 16.89 -5.06 -0.68
C VAL A 557 17.83 -5.45 0.46
N ASN A 558 17.49 -6.51 1.18
CA ASN A 558 18.23 -6.97 2.36
C ASN A 558 19.17 -8.14 2.05
N GLU A 559 18.86 -8.94 1.00
CA GLU A 559 19.66 -10.11 0.65
C GLU A 559 19.79 -10.24 -0.86
N LEU A 560 20.97 -10.65 -1.30
CA LEU A 560 21.24 -11.10 -2.65
C LEU A 560 21.90 -12.48 -2.57
N SER A 561 21.33 -13.47 -3.23
CA SER A 561 21.89 -14.81 -3.33
C SER A 561 21.86 -15.32 -4.76
N GLY A 562 22.68 -16.32 -5.07
CA GLY A 562 22.74 -16.88 -6.41
C GLY A 562 23.89 -17.86 -6.58
N ALA A 563 24.25 -18.12 -7.83
CA ALA A 563 25.43 -18.90 -8.16
C ALA A 563 26.11 -18.42 -9.44
N TYR A 564 27.40 -18.63 -9.49
CA TYR A 564 28.21 -18.42 -10.69
C TYR A 564 29.01 -19.70 -11.02
N GLY A 565 29.42 -19.84 -12.25
CA GLY A 565 30.22 -20.99 -12.67
C GLY A 565 30.57 -20.97 -14.17
N ASN A 566 31.31 -21.97 -14.62
CA ASN A 566 31.78 -22.02 -16.00
C ASN A 566 30.59 -22.23 -16.98
N HIS A 567 30.63 -21.47 -18.07
CA HIS A 567 29.78 -21.64 -19.24
C HIS A 567 30.62 -21.37 -20.50
N HIS A 568 30.86 -22.43 -21.29
CA HIS A 568 31.71 -22.35 -22.47
C HIS A 568 33.08 -21.69 -22.27
N GLY A 569 33.76 -21.99 -21.15
CA GLY A 569 35.09 -21.50 -20.83
C GLY A 569 35.10 -20.13 -20.10
N ASN A 570 33.94 -19.49 -19.92
CA ASN A 570 33.81 -18.25 -19.18
C ASN A 570 33.06 -18.47 -17.85
N VAL A 571 33.53 -17.86 -16.78
CA VAL A 571 32.80 -17.86 -15.49
C VAL A 571 31.77 -16.74 -15.53
N ILE A 572 30.48 -17.09 -15.39
CA ILE A 572 29.35 -16.16 -15.44
C ILE A 572 28.40 -16.37 -14.27
N VAL A 573 27.56 -15.38 -13.98
CA VAL A 573 26.47 -15.48 -13.00
C VAL A 573 25.34 -16.28 -13.63
N LYS A 574 24.97 -17.42 -13.01
CA LYS A 574 23.96 -18.36 -13.52
C LYS A 574 22.56 -17.96 -13.15
N PHE A 575 22.33 -17.64 -11.88
CA PHE A 575 21.05 -17.16 -11.38
C PHE A 575 21.26 -16.25 -10.18
N ILE A 576 20.26 -15.42 -9.90
CA ILE A 576 20.17 -14.58 -8.69
C ILE A 576 18.77 -14.64 -8.07
N THR A 577 18.72 -14.49 -6.76
CA THR A 577 17.52 -14.30 -5.97
C THR A 577 17.69 -13.03 -5.14
N ILE A 578 16.69 -12.19 -5.11
CA ILE A 578 16.67 -10.90 -4.41
C ILE A 578 15.63 -10.98 -3.31
N VAL A 579 16.03 -10.73 -2.05
CA VAL A 579 15.12 -10.70 -0.91
C VAL A 579 15.05 -9.26 -0.38
N THR A 580 13.83 -8.77 -0.25
CA THR A 580 13.55 -7.47 0.35
C THR A 580 12.93 -7.66 1.74
N ASN A 581 12.76 -6.58 2.47
CA ASN A 581 11.99 -6.59 3.72
C ASN A 581 10.49 -6.92 3.52
N VAL A 582 10.02 -6.99 2.26
CA VAL A 582 8.61 -7.25 1.92
C VAL A 582 8.41 -8.65 1.35
N ARG A 583 9.30 -9.11 0.43
CA ARG A 583 9.15 -10.39 -0.28
C ARG A 583 10.44 -10.84 -0.98
N THR A 584 10.39 -12.04 -1.53
CA THR A 584 11.47 -12.62 -2.35
C THR A 584 11.12 -12.56 -3.82
N TYR A 585 12.09 -12.21 -4.66
CA TYR A 585 12.01 -12.17 -6.12
C TYR A 585 12.99 -13.14 -6.74
N GLY A 586 12.56 -13.85 -7.75
CA GLY A 586 13.33 -14.88 -8.44
C GLY A 586 13.08 -16.30 -7.91
N PRO A 587 13.96 -17.28 -8.18
CA PRO A 587 15.26 -17.11 -8.85
C PRO A 587 15.12 -16.65 -10.31
N PHE A 588 15.91 -15.68 -10.73
CA PHE A 588 16.09 -15.28 -12.12
C PHE A 588 17.24 -16.10 -12.71
N GLY A 589 17.00 -16.82 -13.77
CA GLY A 589 17.86 -17.90 -14.26
C GLY A 589 17.46 -19.26 -13.67
N THR A 590 18.11 -20.32 -14.12
CA THR A 590 17.80 -21.69 -13.71
C THR A 590 18.89 -22.24 -12.80
N PRO A 591 18.58 -22.56 -11.52
CA PRO A 591 19.55 -23.12 -10.58
C PRO A 591 20.21 -24.42 -11.09
N ASP A 592 19.43 -25.25 -11.77
CA ASP A 592 19.82 -26.60 -12.26
C ASP A 592 19.97 -26.65 -13.78
N HIS A 593 20.55 -25.62 -14.41
CA HIS A 593 20.74 -25.63 -15.86
C HIS A 593 21.62 -26.83 -16.25
N PRO A 594 21.12 -27.79 -17.04
CA PRO A 594 21.86 -28.97 -17.45
C PRO A 594 22.92 -28.62 -18.50
N GLY A 595 24.09 -28.22 -18.05
CA GLY A 595 25.27 -28.03 -18.87
C GLY A 595 26.36 -29.03 -18.50
N PRO A 596 27.34 -29.30 -19.36
CA PRO A 596 28.40 -30.28 -19.10
C PRO A 596 29.34 -29.92 -17.94
N ASP A 597 29.30 -28.69 -17.43
CA ASP A 597 30.12 -28.20 -16.31
C ASP A 597 29.29 -28.03 -15.03
N VAL A 598 29.39 -29.03 -14.16
CA VAL A 598 28.54 -29.19 -12.95
C VAL A 598 29.02 -28.36 -11.75
N SER A 599 30.07 -27.55 -11.83
CA SER A 599 30.58 -26.78 -10.71
C SER A 599 29.98 -25.35 -10.64
N ALA A 600 28.89 -25.18 -9.91
CA ALA A 600 28.39 -23.85 -9.53
C ALA A 600 28.88 -23.48 -8.12
N THR A 601 29.44 -22.30 -7.98
CA THR A 601 29.76 -21.73 -6.67
C THR A 601 28.60 -20.85 -6.24
N HIS A 602 27.96 -21.21 -5.13
CA HIS A 602 26.87 -20.43 -4.55
C HIS A 602 27.42 -19.26 -3.75
N PHE A 603 26.71 -18.13 -3.78
CA PHE A 603 26.96 -16.98 -2.95
C PHE A 603 25.67 -16.52 -2.27
N ARG A 604 25.84 -15.92 -1.11
CA ARG A 604 24.76 -15.31 -0.36
C ARG A 604 25.30 -14.13 0.44
N PHE A 605 24.64 -13.01 0.32
CA PHE A 605 24.91 -11.82 1.12
C PHE A 605 23.64 -11.40 1.83
N ILE A 606 23.76 -11.09 3.10
CA ILE A 606 22.69 -10.50 3.92
C ILE A 606 23.23 -9.17 4.42
N ALA A 607 22.52 -8.07 4.16
CA ALA A 607 22.89 -6.75 4.65
C ALA A 607 22.83 -6.71 6.19
N ASP A 608 23.74 -5.99 6.81
CA ASP A 608 23.75 -5.77 8.25
C ASP A 608 22.43 -5.08 8.68
N GLU A 609 22.05 -5.28 9.93
CA GLU A 609 20.85 -4.68 10.51
C GLU A 609 20.85 -3.15 10.34
N GLY A 610 19.76 -2.61 9.80
CA GLY A 610 19.66 -1.20 9.44
C GLY A 610 20.41 -0.78 8.16
N SER A 611 20.88 -1.74 7.36
CA SER A 611 21.53 -1.49 6.05
C SER A 611 20.76 -2.17 4.92
N SER A 612 20.93 -1.68 3.69
CA SER A 612 20.37 -2.31 2.49
C SER A 612 21.32 -2.23 1.30
N ILE A 613 21.08 -3.06 0.28
CA ILE A 613 21.72 -2.95 -1.03
C ILE A 613 21.11 -1.76 -1.76
N VAL A 614 21.93 -0.79 -2.14
CA VAL A 614 21.50 0.49 -2.73
C VAL A 614 21.92 0.68 -4.19
N GLY A 615 22.79 -0.18 -4.71
CA GLY A 615 23.27 -0.14 -6.09
C GLY A 615 24.10 -1.35 -6.44
N PHE A 616 24.47 -1.50 -7.72
CA PHE A 616 25.27 -2.61 -8.21
C PHE A 616 26.46 -2.13 -9.01
N TYR A 617 27.46 -2.99 -9.12
CA TYR A 617 28.59 -2.88 -10.03
C TYR A 617 29.04 -4.29 -10.43
N GLY A 618 29.92 -4.45 -11.40
CA GLY A 618 30.36 -5.77 -11.78
C GLY A 618 31.12 -5.83 -13.10
N ARG A 619 30.93 -6.90 -13.82
CA ARG A 619 31.52 -7.11 -15.14
C ARG A 619 30.48 -7.76 -16.07
N SER A 620 30.45 -7.35 -17.31
CA SER A 620 29.60 -7.96 -18.33
C SER A 620 30.26 -7.96 -19.71
N GLY A 621 30.12 -9.06 -20.40
CA GLY A 621 30.30 -9.18 -21.82
C GLY A 621 28.97 -9.51 -22.47
N ARG A 622 28.87 -10.71 -23.07
CA ARG A 622 27.59 -11.24 -23.59
C ARG A 622 26.61 -11.58 -22.47
N TYR A 623 27.11 -12.02 -21.33
CA TYR A 623 26.38 -12.36 -20.12
C TYR A 623 26.86 -11.46 -18.96
N ILE A 624 26.31 -11.68 -17.79
CA ILE A 624 26.82 -11.07 -16.56
C ILE A 624 27.95 -11.95 -16.04
N ASP A 625 29.18 -11.46 -16.19
CA ASP A 625 30.39 -12.18 -15.80
C ASP A 625 30.62 -12.12 -14.28
N ALA A 626 30.37 -10.97 -13.66
CA ALA A 626 30.44 -10.81 -12.23
C ALA A 626 29.45 -9.74 -11.73
N ILE A 627 28.96 -9.91 -10.50
CA ILE A 627 28.07 -8.97 -9.82
C ILE A 627 28.60 -8.64 -8.43
N GLY A 628 28.65 -7.37 -8.11
CA GLY A 628 28.89 -6.81 -6.79
C GLY A 628 27.86 -5.72 -6.49
N PHE A 629 27.84 -5.21 -5.29
CA PHE A 629 26.82 -4.24 -4.86
C PHE A 629 27.39 -3.20 -3.90
N TYR A 630 26.60 -2.15 -3.73
CA TYR A 630 26.81 -1.10 -2.75
C TYR A 630 25.80 -1.27 -1.62
N THR A 631 26.25 -1.15 -0.37
CA THR A 631 25.39 -1.12 0.81
C THR A 631 25.47 0.25 1.48
N ALA A 632 24.35 0.70 2.02
CA ALA A 632 24.28 1.89 2.85
C ALA A 632 23.30 1.65 4.01
N ARG A 633 23.48 2.38 5.11
CA ARG A 633 22.50 2.40 6.18
C ARG A 633 21.21 3.01 5.68
N VAL A 634 20.11 2.29 5.90
CA VAL A 634 18.76 2.82 5.73
C VAL A 634 18.49 3.64 6.98
N THR A 635 18.67 4.96 6.90
CA THR A 635 18.08 5.82 7.93
C THR A 635 16.56 5.69 7.79
N GLU A 636 15.89 5.19 8.82
CA GLU A 636 14.44 5.14 8.91
C GLU A 636 13.86 6.50 8.52
N MET A 637 13.04 6.48 7.46
CA MET A 637 12.27 7.64 7.02
C MET A 637 10.96 7.71 7.79
#